data_cb3d6f191d0bb900dd7e42ec0155c114
#
_entry.id   cb3d6f191d0bb900dd7e42ec0155c114
#
_cell.length_a   1.000
_cell.length_b   1.000
_cell.length_c   1.000
_cell.angle_alpha   90.00
_cell.angle_beta   90.00
_cell.angle_gamma   90.00
#
_symmetry.space_group_name_H-M   'P 1'
#
loop_
_entity.id
_entity.type
_entity.pdbx_description
1 polymer ?
#
loop_
_entity_poly.entity_id
_entity_poly.type
_entity_poly.pdbx_seq_one_letter_code
_entity_poly.pdbx_strand_id
1 'polypeptide(L)'
;MATKHFSFIVVLIFLHLSVTLNAQDDGSYKMPPKAIADMLLAKPSPTVSVDDKGEWMLLTDISLYPSVEELARPEFRIAGMRINPKNYAPSRQNFISNIWLKNIRSGKEYKINGLPSSLFAGSVNWSPNNKKIAFTQTTKDKVDLYVIDVATQKAMKVNKTALNVLRGNYQWYDDNTLLYLTAIRPASIAPPKPLMPKGPTTQENYGKASPRPTFQDLIRSPYDEQLFEFYNTAQLVKNVNGAETKIGQPAIYGSINISPDKKYMLVRTLKKPFSYVVPAQGFPSHIVITDMNGKAVKQLADLPSAETAPGGNDNVQLVPRGFDWRDDEAATVIWCMPLDSGFIKKNVDYHDAVYSLAAPFNNEPLELFKTKMRYRGVTWGNTTLALVNEGLQGKQTTQTNRYNPSTGETEKLMERNTTDAYSNPGFPVTEKNQWGQEVIRLIDNGSKILMNNPTGSSPKGDLPFLASFDLITKKSDIIWRSKEGSFEYVVKLMDADKLELLTRKETEKEVPNYFLKNLKLKLADRQITDFTDPYPQLDNVSKQKIKYKRADGVDLTGDLYLPKGYNANRDGKLPVFIWAYPAEFNSAADAAQVRGSEHRFTLLNWGSAVYYVTQGYAVLNNAEMPIVSTSKEKKPNDDFIQQLTMNAEAAIHVLDSMGVGDRNRVAVGGHSYGAFMTANLLAHTKLFKAGIARSGAYNRSLTPFGFQNEDRTYWQALQLYSDMSPFNYADKIKTPILLVHGEMDNNTGTFPIQSERMFNAIKGHGGTVKYLSLPYESHGYQGRENILHMLNEQFTWLEKYVKNAEKKEEKKAF
;
A
#
# COMPACT_ATOMS: atom_id res chain seq x y z
N MET A 1 99.85 -2.96 21.73
CA MET A 1 98.80 -2.01 21.30
C MET A 1 97.54 -2.75 21.12
N ALA A 2 96.59 -2.60 22.03
CA ALA A 2 95.34 -3.35 22.06
C ALA A 2 94.17 -2.39 21.91
N THR A 3 93.50 -2.50 20.88
CA THR A 3 92.26 -1.73 20.68
C THR A 3 91.05 -2.62 21.10
N LYS A 4 90.29 -2.12 22.10
CA LYS A 4 89.08 -2.72 22.60
C LYS A 4 87.93 -2.21 21.78
N HIS A 5 87.17 -3.19 21.19
CA HIS A 5 85.84 -2.88 20.59
C HIS A 5 84.76 -2.97 21.69
N PHE A 6 83.99 -1.91 21.80
CA PHE A 6 82.82 -1.85 22.63
C PHE A 6 81.62 -2.08 21.71
N SER A 7 80.92 -3.21 21.89
CA SER A 7 79.63 -3.52 21.19
C SER A 7 78.48 -2.94 21.98
N PHE A 8 77.76 -2.03 21.38
CA PHE A 8 76.48 -1.51 21.89
C PHE A 8 75.34 -2.43 21.40
N ILE A 9 74.66 -3.12 22.33
CA ILE A 9 73.43 -3.88 22.01
C ILE A 9 72.30 -2.91 22.20
N VAL A 10 71.65 -2.54 21.09
CA VAL A 10 70.41 -1.79 21.13
C VAL A 10 69.23 -2.79 21.18
N VAL A 11 68.56 -2.87 22.34
CA VAL A 11 67.33 -3.66 22.49
C VAL A 11 66.15 -2.82 21.96
N LEU A 12 65.65 -3.12 20.76
CA LEU A 12 64.42 -2.58 20.22
C LEU A 12 63.20 -3.26 20.89
N ILE A 13 62.54 -2.57 21.79
CA ILE A 13 61.25 -2.99 22.34
C ILE A 13 60.18 -2.61 21.29
N PHE A 14 59.75 -3.62 20.54
CA PHE A 14 58.55 -3.51 19.70
C PHE A 14 57.30 -3.52 20.61
N LEU A 15 56.78 -2.33 20.92
CA LEU A 15 55.39 -2.20 21.40
C LEU A 15 54.45 -2.67 20.27
N HIS A 16 53.89 -3.87 20.39
CA HIS A 16 52.76 -4.26 19.58
C HIS A 16 51.52 -3.49 20.02
N LEU A 17 51.30 -2.32 19.43
CA LEU A 17 49.94 -1.75 19.36
C LEU A 17 49.14 -2.64 18.41
N SER A 18 48.40 -3.60 18.93
CA SER A 18 47.33 -4.25 18.20
C SER A 18 46.23 -3.22 17.95
N VAL A 19 46.40 -2.44 16.90
CA VAL A 19 45.27 -1.77 16.23
C VAL A 19 44.41 -2.89 15.70
N THR A 20 43.32 -3.20 16.37
CA THR A 20 42.25 -3.96 15.74
C THR A 20 41.74 -3.13 14.58
N LEU A 21 42.32 -3.32 13.40
CA LEU A 21 41.69 -3.00 12.14
C LEU A 21 40.38 -3.77 12.15
N ASN A 22 39.27 -3.05 12.40
CA ASN A 22 37.97 -3.56 12.04
C ASN A 22 38.05 -3.83 10.53
N ALA A 23 38.21 -5.10 10.16
CA ALA A 23 38.13 -5.51 8.78
C ALA A 23 36.83 -4.93 8.24
N GLN A 24 36.92 -4.18 7.17
CA GLN A 24 35.76 -3.73 6.41
C GLN A 24 35.00 -5.02 6.07
N ASP A 25 33.71 -5.05 6.41
CA ASP A 25 32.83 -6.17 6.08
C ASP A 25 33.11 -6.61 4.63
N ASP A 26 33.24 -7.90 4.37
CA ASP A 26 33.61 -8.44 3.05
C ASP A 26 32.58 -8.11 1.96
N GLY A 27 31.49 -7.41 2.31
CA GLY A 27 30.43 -6.98 1.41
C GLY A 27 29.52 -8.12 0.95
N SER A 28 29.67 -9.32 1.51
CA SER A 28 28.81 -10.46 1.18
C SER A 28 27.45 -10.38 1.87
N TYR A 29 26.41 -10.96 1.23
CA TYR A 29 25.11 -11.09 1.84
C TYR A 29 25.17 -12.07 3.02
N LYS A 30 24.61 -11.64 4.17
CA LYS A 30 24.55 -12.43 5.40
C LYS A 30 23.15 -12.99 5.62
N MET A 31 23.11 -14.17 6.22
CA MET A 31 21.86 -14.82 6.60
C MET A 31 21.51 -14.52 8.06
N PRO A 32 20.24 -14.19 8.38
CA PRO A 32 19.80 -14.12 9.76
C PRO A 32 19.71 -15.52 10.38
N PRO A 33 19.47 -15.62 11.71
CA PRO A 33 19.20 -16.90 12.34
C PRO A 33 18.20 -17.75 11.57
N LYS A 34 18.43 -19.06 11.54
CA LYS A 34 17.65 -20.00 10.71
C LYS A 34 16.13 -19.85 10.88
N ALA A 35 15.65 -19.67 12.11
CA ALA A 35 14.21 -19.48 12.37
C ALA A 35 13.64 -18.25 11.65
N ILE A 36 14.40 -17.15 11.60
CA ILE A 36 13.98 -15.92 10.87
C ILE A 36 13.99 -16.16 9.36
N ALA A 37 15.07 -16.78 8.85
CA ALA A 37 15.17 -17.07 7.41
C ALA A 37 14.06 -18.01 6.94
N ASP A 38 13.79 -19.07 7.68
CA ASP A 38 12.75 -20.05 7.35
C ASP A 38 11.36 -19.39 7.30
N MET A 39 11.05 -18.54 8.29
CA MET A 39 9.78 -17.80 8.32
C MET A 39 9.65 -16.78 7.18
N LEU A 40 10.71 -16.07 6.82
CA LEU A 40 10.67 -15.15 5.67
C LEU A 40 10.44 -15.88 4.35
N LEU A 41 11.05 -17.05 4.19
CA LEU A 41 11.00 -17.84 2.96
C LEU A 41 9.86 -18.86 2.93
N ALA A 42 9.06 -18.93 4.00
CA ALA A 42 7.91 -19.80 4.07
C ALA A 42 6.88 -19.43 3.00
N LYS A 43 6.32 -20.44 2.34
CA LYS A 43 5.25 -20.24 1.35
C LYS A 43 3.97 -19.82 2.06
N PRO A 44 3.40 -18.64 1.76
CA PRO A 44 2.16 -18.21 2.39
C PRO A 44 0.97 -19.05 1.91
N SER A 45 -0.12 -19.00 2.65
CA SER A 45 -1.39 -19.58 2.21
C SER A 45 -1.81 -18.99 0.86
N PRO A 46 -2.45 -19.79 -0.02
CA PRO A 46 -2.89 -19.33 -1.33
C PRO A 46 -3.85 -18.15 -1.25
N THR A 47 -3.76 -17.26 -2.23
CA THR A 47 -4.78 -16.23 -2.44
C THR A 47 -6.02 -16.85 -3.10
N VAL A 48 -7.21 -16.43 -2.68
CA VAL A 48 -8.49 -16.96 -3.17
C VAL A 48 -9.29 -15.86 -3.84
N SER A 49 -9.80 -16.13 -5.04
CA SER A 49 -10.83 -15.36 -5.73
C SER A 49 -12.03 -16.25 -6.01
N VAL A 50 -13.23 -15.76 -5.76
CA VAL A 50 -14.48 -16.53 -5.92
C VAL A 50 -15.24 -15.99 -7.11
N ASP A 51 -15.79 -16.89 -7.92
CA ASP A 51 -16.63 -16.51 -9.05
C ASP A 51 -17.96 -15.87 -8.59
N ASP A 52 -18.68 -15.19 -9.49
CA ASP A 52 -19.89 -14.46 -9.10
C ASP A 52 -21.01 -15.38 -8.62
N LYS A 53 -21.06 -16.61 -9.14
CA LYS A 53 -22.08 -17.59 -8.75
C LYS A 53 -21.78 -18.31 -7.44
N GLY A 54 -20.55 -18.15 -6.91
CA GLY A 54 -20.12 -18.89 -5.73
C GLY A 54 -19.98 -20.40 -5.96
N GLU A 55 -19.66 -20.80 -7.19
CA GLU A 55 -19.46 -22.21 -7.56
C GLU A 55 -17.98 -22.58 -7.47
N TRP A 56 -17.10 -21.65 -7.80
CA TRP A 56 -15.68 -21.89 -7.94
C TRP A 56 -14.81 -20.93 -7.11
N MET A 57 -13.77 -21.47 -6.51
CA MET A 57 -12.62 -20.73 -6.01
C MET A 57 -11.47 -20.88 -7.01
N LEU A 58 -10.88 -19.77 -7.38
CA LEU A 58 -9.60 -19.68 -8.03
C LEU A 58 -8.54 -19.50 -6.94
N LEU A 59 -7.60 -20.43 -6.83
CA LEU A 59 -6.50 -20.38 -5.87
C LEU A 59 -5.21 -20.08 -6.60
N THR A 60 -4.40 -19.20 -6.00
CA THR A 60 -3.13 -18.80 -6.59
C THR A 60 -2.02 -18.74 -5.55
N ASP A 61 -0.86 -19.27 -5.91
CA ASP A 61 0.37 -19.08 -5.15
C ASP A 61 1.13 -17.85 -5.66
N ILE A 62 1.63 -17.05 -4.77
CA ILE A 62 2.42 -15.86 -5.11
C ILE A 62 3.91 -16.19 -4.98
N SER A 63 4.71 -15.75 -5.94
CA SER A 63 6.18 -15.74 -5.81
C SER A 63 6.57 -14.68 -4.78
N LEU A 64 7.29 -15.06 -3.72
CA LEU A 64 7.54 -14.18 -2.59
C LEU A 64 8.51 -13.04 -2.91
N TYR A 65 9.78 -13.40 -3.10
CA TYR A 65 10.84 -12.41 -3.18
C TYR A 65 11.74 -12.73 -4.38
N PRO A 66 11.83 -11.84 -5.38
CA PRO A 66 12.81 -11.98 -6.45
C PRO A 66 14.23 -11.94 -5.88
N SER A 67 15.19 -12.49 -6.62
CA SER A 67 16.59 -12.33 -6.27
C SER A 67 17.06 -10.89 -6.54
N VAL A 68 18.13 -10.47 -5.89
CA VAL A 68 18.77 -9.16 -6.20
C VAL A 68 19.26 -9.13 -7.65
N GLU A 69 19.67 -10.28 -8.23
CA GLU A 69 20.00 -10.39 -9.65
C GLU A 69 18.82 -10.02 -10.56
N GLU A 70 17.61 -10.41 -10.18
CA GLU A 70 16.41 -10.01 -10.91
C GLU A 70 16.12 -8.51 -10.79
N LEU A 71 16.33 -7.92 -9.61
CA LEU A 71 16.20 -6.47 -9.41
C LEU A 71 17.28 -5.67 -10.13
N ALA A 72 18.47 -6.24 -10.33
CA ALA A 72 19.58 -5.63 -11.04
C ALA A 72 19.40 -5.61 -12.58
N ARG A 73 18.36 -6.26 -13.11
CA ARG A 73 18.06 -6.22 -14.54
C ARG A 73 17.84 -4.78 -15.02
N PRO A 74 18.27 -4.46 -16.25
CA PRO A 74 18.08 -3.11 -16.79
C PRO A 74 16.65 -2.64 -16.70
N GLU A 75 16.44 -1.42 -16.19
CA GLU A 75 15.15 -0.74 -16.16
C GLU A 75 15.31 0.71 -16.62
N PHE A 76 14.29 1.24 -17.30
CA PHE A 76 14.15 2.66 -17.52
C PHE A 76 13.26 3.27 -16.45
N ARG A 77 13.73 4.36 -15.84
CA ARG A 77 13.01 5.15 -14.83
C ARG A 77 12.63 6.48 -15.44
N ILE A 78 11.43 6.54 -16.00
CA ILE A 78 10.99 7.64 -16.87
C ILE A 78 9.54 7.98 -16.57
N ALA A 79 9.22 9.26 -16.42
CA ALA A 79 7.87 9.78 -16.21
C ALA A 79 7.12 9.14 -15.02
N GLY A 80 7.84 8.81 -13.94
CA GLY A 80 7.30 8.13 -12.76
C GLY A 80 7.06 6.63 -12.95
N MET A 81 7.55 6.06 -14.05
CA MET A 81 7.40 4.65 -14.40
C MET A 81 8.75 3.93 -14.33
N ARG A 82 8.71 2.64 -14.01
CA ARG A 82 9.86 1.72 -14.08
C ARG A 82 9.56 0.66 -15.12
N ILE A 83 10.23 0.75 -16.24
CA ILE A 83 9.95 0.02 -17.46
C ILE A 83 11.03 -1.04 -17.68
N ASN A 84 10.61 -2.30 -17.90
CA ASN A 84 11.52 -3.30 -18.41
C ASN A 84 11.76 -3.04 -19.91
N PRO A 85 13.01 -2.77 -20.33
CA PRO A 85 13.31 -2.41 -21.70
C PRO A 85 13.11 -3.54 -22.72
N LYS A 86 12.89 -4.79 -22.28
CA LYS A 86 12.84 -5.94 -23.17
C LYS A 86 11.45 -6.42 -23.51
N ASN A 87 10.46 -6.21 -22.61
CA ASN A 87 9.17 -6.90 -22.73
C ASN A 87 7.93 -6.01 -22.60
N TYR A 88 8.04 -4.68 -22.62
CA TYR A 88 6.92 -3.74 -22.52
C TYR A 88 6.06 -3.92 -21.25
N ALA A 89 6.67 -4.33 -20.15
CA ALA A 89 6.04 -4.48 -18.85
C ALA A 89 6.72 -3.60 -17.80
N PRO A 90 6.08 -3.32 -16.66
CA PRO A 90 6.77 -2.79 -15.48
C PRO A 90 7.93 -3.73 -15.08
N SER A 91 9.07 -3.16 -14.65
CA SER A 91 10.26 -3.95 -14.30
C SER A 91 10.11 -4.71 -12.97
N ARG A 92 9.30 -4.21 -12.05
CA ARG A 92 9.18 -4.73 -10.68
C ARG A 92 7.77 -5.23 -10.44
N GLN A 93 7.56 -6.52 -10.70
CA GLN A 93 6.26 -7.17 -10.55
C GLN A 93 6.37 -8.35 -9.58
N ASN A 94 5.30 -8.54 -8.82
CA ASN A 94 5.06 -9.80 -8.12
C ASN A 94 4.25 -10.71 -9.04
N PHE A 95 4.65 -11.96 -9.15
CA PHE A 95 4.02 -12.92 -10.02
C PHE A 95 3.32 -14.02 -9.24
N ILE A 96 2.27 -14.52 -9.85
CA ILE A 96 1.62 -15.77 -9.45
C ILE A 96 2.43 -16.92 -10.06
N SER A 97 2.83 -17.87 -9.21
CA SER A 97 3.66 -19.02 -9.58
C SER A 97 2.88 -20.31 -9.74
N ASN A 98 1.61 -20.35 -9.32
CA ASN A 98 0.72 -21.50 -9.51
C ASN A 98 -0.74 -21.06 -9.53
N ILE A 99 -1.60 -21.79 -10.27
CA ILE A 99 -3.02 -21.53 -10.42
C ILE A 99 -3.75 -22.86 -10.43
N TRP A 100 -4.80 -22.99 -9.60
CA TRP A 100 -5.73 -24.13 -9.65
C TRP A 100 -7.13 -23.70 -9.25
N LEU A 101 -8.09 -24.59 -9.48
CA LEU A 101 -9.50 -24.35 -9.17
C LEU A 101 -9.97 -25.27 -8.06
N LYS A 102 -10.93 -24.82 -7.26
CA LYS A 102 -11.66 -25.64 -6.30
C LYS A 102 -13.15 -25.39 -6.45
N ASN A 103 -13.93 -26.46 -6.62
CA ASN A 103 -15.37 -26.34 -6.61
C ASN A 103 -15.87 -26.24 -5.17
N ILE A 104 -16.60 -25.17 -4.86
CA ILE A 104 -17.01 -24.84 -3.48
C ILE A 104 -17.99 -25.87 -2.93
N ARG A 105 -18.90 -26.37 -3.75
CA ARG A 105 -19.93 -27.31 -3.30
C ARG A 105 -19.39 -28.71 -3.05
N SER A 106 -18.59 -29.25 -3.98
CA SER A 106 -18.01 -30.60 -3.85
C SER A 106 -16.72 -30.63 -3.04
N GLY A 107 -16.04 -29.50 -2.86
CA GLY A 107 -14.71 -29.42 -2.22
C GLY A 107 -13.57 -29.95 -3.10
N LYS A 108 -13.84 -30.43 -4.33
CA LYS A 108 -12.85 -31.04 -5.23
C LYS A 108 -11.94 -29.97 -5.82
N GLU A 109 -10.63 -30.24 -5.86
CA GLU A 109 -9.62 -29.41 -6.48
C GLU A 109 -9.25 -29.92 -7.87
N TYR A 110 -8.93 -28.98 -8.77
CA TYR A 110 -8.62 -29.24 -10.16
C TYR A 110 -7.34 -28.51 -10.56
N LYS A 111 -6.35 -29.26 -11.00
CA LYS A 111 -5.13 -28.70 -11.60
C LYS A 111 -5.45 -28.16 -13.00
N ILE A 112 -4.79 -27.08 -13.36
CA ILE A 112 -4.91 -26.49 -14.70
C ILE A 112 -3.85 -27.10 -15.60
N ASN A 113 -4.29 -27.69 -16.71
CA ASN A 113 -3.44 -28.23 -17.76
C ASN A 113 -3.07 -27.12 -18.76
N GLY A 114 -1.87 -27.21 -19.35
CA GLY A 114 -1.41 -26.28 -20.39
C GLY A 114 -0.93 -24.93 -19.85
N LEU A 115 -0.70 -24.80 -18.54
CA LEU A 115 0.03 -23.67 -17.98
C LEU A 115 1.49 -23.67 -18.48
N PRO A 116 2.14 -22.50 -18.63
CA PRO A 116 3.58 -22.40 -18.87
C PRO A 116 4.38 -23.18 -17.83
N SER A 117 5.47 -23.84 -18.25
CA SER A 117 6.34 -24.62 -17.36
C SER A 117 6.96 -23.79 -16.24
N SER A 118 7.24 -22.51 -16.52
CA SER A 118 7.62 -21.51 -15.54
C SER A 118 6.55 -20.43 -15.58
N LEU A 119 5.67 -20.43 -14.58
CA LEU A 119 4.57 -19.50 -14.50
C LEU A 119 5.00 -18.19 -13.83
N PHE A 120 4.89 -17.09 -14.58
CA PHE A 120 5.01 -15.71 -14.11
C PHE A 120 3.71 -14.96 -14.47
N ALA A 121 2.63 -15.41 -13.87
CA ALA A 121 1.31 -14.87 -14.19
C ALA A 121 1.02 -13.56 -13.46
N GLY A 122 0.35 -12.65 -14.15
CA GLY A 122 -0.17 -11.40 -13.63
C GLY A 122 -1.60 -11.18 -14.07
N SER A 123 -2.31 -10.26 -13.41
CA SER A 123 -3.67 -9.83 -13.80
C SER A 123 -4.63 -11.00 -14.07
N VAL A 124 -4.79 -11.87 -13.09
CA VAL A 124 -5.66 -13.05 -13.22
C VAL A 124 -7.10 -12.65 -12.92
N ASN A 125 -8.01 -12.72 -13.92
CA ASN A 125 -9.41 -12.27 -13.81
C ASN A 125 -10.39 -13.23 -14.47
N TRP A 126 -11.56 -13.38 -13.83
CA TRP A 126 -12.71 -14.11 -14.38
C TRP A 126 -13.30 -13.40 -15.60
N SER A 127 -13.84 -14.16 -16.54
CA SER A 127 -14.70 -13.64 -17.61
C SER A 127 -16.08 -13.26 -17.05
N PRO A 128 -16.86 -12.41 -17.76
CA PRO A 128 -18.14 -11.89 -17.27
C PRO A 128 -19.15 -12.95 -16.78
N ASN A 129 -19.20 -14.12 -17.41
CA ASN A 129 -20.07 -15.23 -16.99
C ASN A 129 -19.33 -16.33 -16.22
N ASN A 130 -18.09 -16.07 -15.79
CA ASN A 130 -17.24 -16.96 -15.00
C ASN A 130 -16.90 -18.31 -15.67
N LYS A 131 -17.04 -18.40 -17.01
CA LYS A 131 -16.71 -19.61 -17.76
C LYS A 131 -15.23 -19.72 -18.09
N LYS A 132 -14.53 -18.61 -18.06
CA LYS A 132 -13.10 -18.52 -18.37
C LYS A 132 -12.37 -17.64 -17.36
N ILE A 133 -11.05 -17.82 -17.31
CA ILE A 133 -10.14 -16.97 -16.54
C ILE A 133 -9.03 -16.56 -17.48
N ALA A 134 -8.72 -15.27 -17.58
CA ALA A 134 -7.56 -14.81 -18.32
C ALA A 134 -6.43 -14.41 -17.37
N PHE A 135 -5.20 -14.50 -17.85
CA PHE A 135 -4.02 -14.00 -17.16
C PHE A 135 -2.90 -13.64 -18.14
N THR A 136 -2.05 -12.69 -17.74
CA THR A 136 -0.85 -12.36 -18.49
C THR A 136 0.31 -13.25 -18.03
N GLN A 137 1.10 -13.76 -18.98
CA GLN A 137 2.34 -14.48 -18.74
C GLN A 137 3.52 -13.59 -19.15
N THR A 138 4.31 -13.14 -18.18
CA THR A 138 5.50 -12.33 -18.44
C THR A 138 6.71 -13.25 -18.65
N THR A 139 7.41 -13.04 -19.75
CA THR A 139 8.68 -13.71 -20.03
C THR A 139 9.80 -12.68 -20.10
N LYS A 140 11.03 -13.14 -20.33
CA LYS A 140 12.20 -12.27 -20.49
C LYS A 140 12.00 -11.21 -21.58
N ASP A 141 11.32 -11.57 -22.69
CA ASP A 141 11.30 -10.78 -23.91
C ASP A 141 9.90 -10.29 -24.32
N LYS A 142 8.83 -10.76 -23.66
CA LYS A 142 7.45 -10.42 -24.01
C LYS A 142 6.46 -10.71 -22.91
N VAL A 143 5.24 -10.18 -23.08
CA VAL A 143 4.07 -10.56 -22.30
C VAL A 143 3.06 -11.22 -23.24
N ASP A 144 2.64 -12.42 -22.89
CA ASP A 144 1.60 -13.18 -23.58
C ASP A 144 0.30 -13.20 -22.74
N LEU A 145 -0.83 -13.45 -23.41
CA LEU A 145 -2.14 -13.58 -22.78
C LEU A 145 -2.64 -15.03 -22.89
N TYR A 146 -3.02 -15.58 -21.75
CA TYR A 146 -3.56 -16.93 -21.63
C TYR A 146 -5.01 -16.88 -21.15
N VAL A 147 -5.76 -17.88 -21.58
CA VAL A 147 -7.13 -18.10 -21.10
C VAL A 147 -7.27 -19.54 -20.61
N ILE A 148 -7.80 -19.70 -19.41
CA ILE A 148 -8.20 -20.98 -18.82
C ILE A 148 -9.70 -21.17 -19.09
N ASP A 149 -10.10 -22.29 -19.65
CA ASP A 149 -11.47 -22.73 -19.70
C ASP A 149 -11.81 -23.49 -18.40
N VAL A 150 -12.80 -23.01 -17.66
CA VAL A 150 -13.13 -23.52 -16.33
C VAL A 150 -13.71 -24.93 -16.38
N ALA A 151 -14.48 -25.26 -17.43
CA ALA A 151 -15.11 -26.57 -17.56
C ALA A 151 -14.10 -27.68 -17.90
N THR A 152 -13.10 -27.37 -18.73
CA THR A 152 -12.08 -28.33 -19.16
C THR A 152 -10.78 -28.25 -18.36
N GLN A 153 -10.61 -27.23 -17.50
CA GLN A 153 -9.39 -26.91 -16.75
C GLN A 153 -8.16 -26.82 -17.64
N LYS A 154 -8.30 -26.25 -18.84
CA LYS A 154 -7.21 -26.13 -19.83
C LYS A 154 -6.87 -24.68 -20.09
N ALA A 155 -5.59 -24.33 -19.94
CA ALA A 155 -5.02 -23.04 -20.30
C ALA A 155 -4.50 -23.06 -21.74
N MET A 156 -4.75 -21.97 -22.48
CA MET A 156 -4.23 -21.79 -23.84
C MET A 156 -3.78 -20.34 -24.02
N LYS A 157 -2.69 -20.15 -24.76
CA LYS A 157 -2.28 -18.83 -25.22
C LYS A 157 -3.24 -18.36 -26.31
N VAL A 158 -3.70 -17.08 -26.22
CA VAL A 158 -4.69 -16.53 -27.14
C VAL A 158 -4.19 -15.37 -27.99
N ASN A 159 -3.11 -14.68 -27.60
CA ASN A 159 -2.56 -13.58 -28.38
C ASN A 159 -1.54 -14.05 -29.44
N LYS A 160 -1.50 -13.33 -30.57
CA LYS A 160 -0.45 -13.46 -31.60
C LYS A 160 0.63 -12.41 -31.40
N THR A 161 0.22 -11.18 -31.18
CA THR A 161 1.11 -10.03 -30.95
C THR A 161 1.36 -9.85 -29.46
N ALA A 162 2.63 -9.64 -29.04
CA ALA A 162 2.99 -9.42 -27.65
C ALA A 162 2.24 -8.22 -27.06
N LEU A 163 1.80 -8.34 -25.81
CA LEU A 163 1.11 -7.27 -25.11
C LEU A 163 2.09 -6.15 -24.71
N ASN A 164 1.55 -4.94 -24.65
CA ASN A 164 2.16 -3.81 -23.96
C ASN A 164 1.33 -3.54 -22.69
N VAL A 165 1.86 -3.93 -21.53
CA VAL A 165 1.14 -3.84 -20.25
C VAL A 165 1.63 -2.66 -19.38
N LEU A 166 2.34 -1.69 -19.95
CA LEU A 166 2.84 -0.53 -19.21
C LEU A 166 1.74 0.42 -18.74
N ARG A 167 0.63 0.48 -19.48
CA ARG A 167 -0.48 1.43 -19.24
C ARG A 167 -1.82 0.75 -18.99
N GLY A 168 -1.81 -0.54 -18.80
CA GLY A 168 -2.99 -1.36 -18.55
C GLY A 168 -2.78 -2.77 -19.08
N ASN A 169 -3.56 -3.70 -18.57
CA ASN A 169 -3.47 -5.09 -18.96
C ASN A 169 -4.49 -5.39 -20.08
N TYR A 170 -5.40 -6.28 -19.82
CA TYR A 170 -6.50 -6.62 -20.73
C TYR A 170 -7.83 -6.39 -20.02
N GLN A 171 -8.89 -6.32 -20.82
CA GLN A 171 -10.27 -6.28 -20.36
C GLN A 171 -11.11 -7.33 -21.08
N TRP A 172 -12.00 -7.98 -20.35
CA TRP A 172 -13.03 -8.81 -20.94
C TRP A 172 -14.15 -7.94 -21.53
N TYR A 173 -14.46 -8.14 -22.79
CA TYR A 173 -15.66 -7.60 -23.42
C TYR A 173 -16.86 -8.58 -23.24
N ASP A 174 -16.61 -9.85 -23.48
CA ASP A 174 -17.48 -11.00 -23.18
C ASP A 174 -16.61 -12.25 -22.95
N ASP A 175 -17.19 -13.43 -22.71
CA ASP A 175 -16.43 -14.66 -22.46
C ASP A 175 -15.53 -15.11 -23.62
N ASN A 176 -15.69 -14.56 -24.81
CA ASN A 176 -14.95 -14.94 -26.00
C ASN A 176 -14.07 -13.80 -26.55
N THR A 177 -14.24 -12.61 -26.02
CA THR A 177 -13.63 -11.40 -26.56
C THR A 177 -12.84 -10.65 -25.48
N LEU A 178 -11.58 -10.36 -25.79
CA LEU A 178 -10.66 -9.59 -24.97
C LEU A 178 -10.22 -8.33 -25.69
N LEU A 179 -10.08 -7.24 -24.95
CA LEU A 179 -9.43 -6.00 -25.42
C LEU A 179 -8.12 -5.84 -24.68
N TYR A 180 -7.05 -5.51 -25.39
CA TYR A 180 -5.72 -5.26 -24.80
C TYR A 180 -4.85 -4.39 -25.70
N LEU A 181 -3.80 -3.85 -25.13
CA LEU A 181 -2.80 -3.09 -25.84
C LEU A 181 -1.64 -4.00 -26.29
N THR A 182 -1.16 -3.80 -27.51
CA THR A 182 -0.02 -4.53 -28.06
C THR A 182 1.13 -3.59 -28.37
N ALA A 183 2.35 -4.12 -28.28
CA ALA A 183 3.55 -3.41 -28.72
C ALA A 183 3.51 -3.23 -30.24
N ILE A 184 3.80 -2.04 -30.74
CA ILE A 184 3.82 -1.72 -32.18
C ILE A 184 5.18 -1.92 -32.82
N ARG A 185 6.23 -2.09 -32.00
CA ARG A 185 7.63 -2.25 -32.43
C ARG A 185 8.32 -3.29 -31.53
N PRO A 186 9.34 -3.99 -32.02
CA PRO A 186 10.19 -4.79 -31.16
C PRO A 186 10.98 -3.90 -30.18
N ALA A 187 11.12 -4.32 -28.94
CA ALA A 187 11.91 -3.58 -27.93
C ALA A 187 13.40 -3.43 -28.35
N SER A 188 13.92 -4.37 -29.14
CA SER A 188 15.29 -4.35 -29.65
C SER A 188 15.66 -3.16 -30.52
N ILE A 189 14.68 -2.45 -31.09
CA ILE A 189 14.90 -1.23 -31.91
C ILE A 189 14.62 0.06 -31.13
N ALA A 190 14.62 0.01 -29.82
CA ALA A 190 14.47 1.22 -28.98
C ALA A 190 15.57 2.26 -29.35
N PRO A 191 15.25 3.56 -29.27
CA PRO A 191 16.21 4.59 -29.55
C PRO A 191 17.52 4.38 -28.78
N PRO A 192 18.68 4.38 -29.44
CA PRO A 192 19.96 4.21 -28.78
C PRO A 192 20.26 5.42 -27.90
N LYS A 193 20.91 5.18 -26.77
CA LYS A 193 21.35 6.28 -25.89
C LYS A 193 22.39 7.11 -26.64
N PRO A 194 22.21 8.45 -26.75
CA PRO A 194 23.19 9.29 -27.39
C PRO A 194 24.49 9.28 -26.60
N LEU A 195 25.63 9.29 -27.32
CA LEU A 195 26.95 9.33 -26.69
C LEU A 195 27.16 10.62 -25.87
N MET A 196 26.55 11.71 -26.31
CA MET A 196 26.62 13.01 -25.65
C MET A 196 25.22 13.60 -25.56
N PRO A 197 24.83 14.18 -24.43
CA PRO A 197 23.58 14.94 -24.31
C PRO A 197 23.55 16.07 -25.34
N LYS A 198 22.39 16.35 -25.92
CA LYS A 198 22.21 17.48 -26.86
C LYS A 198 22.32 18.87 -26.19
N GLY A 199 22.21 18.91 -24.84
CA GLY A 199 22.27 20.09 -24.02
C GLY A 199 21.91 19.79 -22.56
N PRO A 200 21.98 20.78 -21.66
CA PRO A 200 21.54 20.64 -20.28
C PRO A 200 20.02 20.47 -20.20
N THR A 201 19.54 19.85 -19.12
CA THR A 201 18.13 19.85 -18.79
C THR A 201 17.73 21.21 -18.24
N THR A 202 16.69 21.82 -18.81
CA THR A 202 16.15 23.11 -18.36
C THR A 202 14.73 22.88 -17.83
N GLN A 203 14.46 23.43 -16.65
CA GLN A 203 13.13 23.49 -16.05
C GLN A 203 12.79 24.94 -15.76
N GLU A 204 11.64 25.41 -16.20
CA GLU A 204 11.23 26.80 -16.09
C GLU A 204 9.87 26.91 -15.42
N ASN A 205 9.63 27.96 -14.66
CA ASN A 205 8.35 28.36 -14.13
C ASN A 205 8.16 29.87 -14.33
N TYR A 206 7.09 30.25 -14.99
CA TYR A 206 6.76 31.63 -15.33
C TYR A 206 5.87 32.32 -14.26
N GLY A 207 6.28 32.24 -13.00
CA GLY A 207 5.64 32.95 -11.88
C GLY A 207 4.33 32.33 -11.40
N LYS A 208 3.93 31.16 -11.89
CA LYS A 208 2.72 30.48 -11.43
C LYS A 208 3.05 29.56 -10.25
N ALA A 209 2.44 29.81 -9.08
CA ALA A 209 2.64 28.98 -7.91
C ALA A 209 2.11 27.56 -8.11
N SER A 210 2.95 26.55 -7.82
CA SER A 210 2.59 25.14 -7.86
C SER A 210 3.28 24.38 -6.70
N PRO A 211 2.75 24.42 -5.49
CA PRO A 211 3.32 23.76 -4.32
C PRO A 211 3.12 22.24 -4.41
N ARG A 212 3.97 21.60 -5.21
CA ARG A 212 3.95 20.15 -5.43
C ARG A 212 5.09 19.46 -4.71
N PRO A 213 4.91 18.19 -4.30
CA PRO A 213 6.01 17.35 -3.87
C PRO A 213 7.07 17.20 -4.97
N THR A 214 8.30 16.97 -4.60
CA THR A 214 9.37 16.58 -5.54
C THR A 214 9.19 15.10 -5.90
N PHE A 215 9.06 14.82 -7.20
CA PHE A 215 8.93 13.46 -7.71
C PHE A 215 10.27 12.90 -8.19
N GLN A 216 10.40 11.58 -8.18
CA GLN A 216 11.52 10.86 -8.77
C GLN A 216 11.13 10.20 -10.10
N ASP A 217 12.14 9.64 -10.78
CA ASP A 217 11.98 8.88 -12.03
C ASP A 217 11.28 9.69 -13.14
N LEU A 218 11.45 11.02 -13.15
CA LEU A 218 10.84 11.92 -14.13
C LEU A 218 11.58 11.86 -15.48
N ILE A 219 10.97 12.43 -16.52
CA ILE A 219 11.66 12.77 -17.78
C ILE A 219 12.72 13.83 -17.45
N ARG A 220 13.96 13.60 -17.91
CA ARG A 220 15.11 14.49 -17.66
C ARG A 220 15.79 14.99 -18.93
N SER A 221 15.43 14.43 -20.09
CA SER A 221 16.07 14.76 -21.34
C SER A 221 15.15 14.48 -22.53
N PRO A 222 15.41 15.07 -23.72
CA PRO A 222 14.72 14.71 -24.95
C PRO A 222 14.86 13.22 -25.32
N TYR A 223 15.91 12.56 -24.85
CA TYR A 223 16.07 11.12 -25.03
C TYR A 223 15.06 10.34 -24.18
N ASP A 224 14.82 10.76 -22.94
CA ASP A 224 13.79 10.16 -22.09
C ASP A 224 12.39 10.33 -22.68
N GLU A 225 12.11 11.49 -23.31
CA GLU A 225 10.85 11.69 -24.05
C GLU A 225 10.69 10.67 -25.18
N GLN A 226 11.76 10.47 -25.97
CA GLN A 226 11.76 9.50 -27.07
C GLN A 226 11.54 8.08 -26.55
N LEU A 227 12.18 7.71 -25.45
CA LEU A 227 11.98 6.41 -24.81
C LEU A 227 10.56 6.27 -24.25
N PHE A 228 10.05 7.32 -23.57
CA PHE A 228 8.68 7.31 -23.05
C PHE A 228 7.67 7.09 -24.18
N GLU A 229 7.79 7.85 -25.26
CA GLU A 229 6.92 7.72 -26.45
C GLU A 229 7.07 6.34 -27.11
N PHE A 230 8.29 5.85 -27.26
CA PHE A 230 8.57 4.54 -27.86
C PHE A 230 7.89 3.40 -27.09
N TYR A 231 8.06 3.35 -25.78
CA TYR A 231 7.54 2.26 -24.95
C TYR A 231 6.05 2.38 -24.67
N ASN A 232 5.52 3.59 -24.56
CA ASN A 232 4.12 3.78 -24.16
C ASN A 232 3.16 3.87 -25.35
N THR A 233 3.64 4.07 -26.59
CA THR A 233 2.77 4.01 -27.77
C THR A 233 2.39 2.56 -28.07
N ALA A 234 1.10 2.27 -28.04
CA ALA A 234 0.55 0.93 -28.18
C ALA A 234 -0.63 0.92 -29.16
N GLN A 235 -0.91 -0.24 -29.73
CA GLN A 235 -2.09 -0.49 -30.57
C GLN A 235 -3.16 -1.20 -29.74
N LEU A 236 -4.37 -0.64 -29.70
CA LEU A 236 -5.52 -1.34 -29.12
C LEU A 236 -5.97 -2.47 -30.05
N VAL A 237 -6.20 -3.64 -29.49
CA VAL A 237 -6.59 -4.86 -30.23
C VAL A 237 -7.82 -5.49 -29.57
N LYS A 238 -8.76 -5.91 -30.42
CA LYS A 238 -9.86 -6.78 -30.07
C LYS A 238 -9.49 -8.22 -30.50
N ASN A 239 -9.53 -9.14 -29.56
CA ASN A 239 -9.27 -10.56 -29.79
C ASN A 239 -10.54 -11.36 -29.58
N VAL A 240 -11.01 -12.03 -30.61
CA VAL A 240 -12.18 -12.92 -30.55
C VAL A 240 -11.67 -14.35 -30.74
N ASN A 241 -11.62 -15.14 -29.66
CA ASN A 241 -11.16 -16.53 -29.69
C ASN A 241 -9.81 -16.72 -30.41
N GLY A 242 -8.85 -15.81 -30.23
CA GLY A 242 -7.53 -15.85 -30.85
C GLY A 242 -7.40 -15.11 -32.19
N ALA A 243 -8.48 -14.56 -32.73
CA ALA A 243 -8.46 -13.69 -33.90
C ALA A 243 -8.31 -12.21 -33.49
N GLU A 244 -7.16 -11.60 -33.80
CA GLU A 244 -6.83 -10.23 -33.47
C GLU A 244 -7.30 -9.26 -34.56
N THR A 245 -7.99 -8.19 -34.14
CA THR A 245 -8.37 -7.04 -34.99
C THR A 245 -7.93 -5.75 -34.33
N LYS A 246 -7.23 -4.89 -35.09
CA LYS A 246 -6.80 -3.57 -34.59
C LYS A 246 -7.99 -2.64 -34.44
N ILE A 247 -8.01 -1.86 -33.34
CA ILE A 247 -9.00 -0.82 -33.10
C ILE A 247 -8.28 0.54 -33.12
N GLY A 248 -8.78 1.48 -33.91
CA GLY A 248 -8.24 2.83 -34.01
C GLY A 248 -6.77 2.89 -34.41
N GLN A 249 -6.11 3.99 -34.11
CA GLN A 249 -4.69 4.22 -34.38
C GLN A 249 -3.83 4.00 -33.13
N PRO A 250 -2.54 3.67 -33.29
CA PRO A 250 -1.63 3.63 -32.16
C PRO A 250 -1.60 4.95 -31.39
N ALA A 251 -1.62 4.89 -30.06
CA ALA A 251 -1.59 6.07 -29.18
C ALA A 251 -0.92 5.74 -27.84
N ILE A 252 -0.65 6.76 -27.05
CA ILE A 252 -0.25 6.60 -25.64
C ILE A 252 -1.54 6.58 -24.82
N TYR A 253 -2.10 5.41 -24.59
CA TYR A 253 -3.33 5.23 -23.84
C TYR A 253 -3.10 5.48 -22.36
N GLY A 254 -3.94 6.33 -21.74
CA GLY A 254 -3.99 6.53 -20.28
C GLY A 254 -4.97 5.56 -19.61
N SER A 255 -6.17 5.41 -20.19
CA SER A 255 -7.18 4.43 -19.77
C SER A 255 -8.15 4.14 -20.92
N ILE A 256 -8.80 2.99 -20.85
CA ILE A 256 -9.87 2.57 -21.77
C ILE A 256 -10.94 1.89 -20.90
N ASN A 257 -12.17 2.44 -20.88
CA ASN A 257 -13.30 1.89 -20.15
C ASN A 257 -14.45 1.64 -21.12
N ILE A 258 -15.00 0.42 -21.13
CA ILE A 258 -16.10 0.02 -22.00
C ILE A 258 -17.42 0.45 -21.35
N SER A 259 -18.36 1.01 -22.14
CA SER A 259 -19.70 1.32 -21.65
C SER A 259 -20.46 0.04 -21.22
N PRO A 260 -21.40 0.13 -20.24
CA PRO A 260 -22.16 -1.05 -19.79
C PRO A 260 -22.85 -1.80 -20.93
N ASP A 261 -23.43 -1.11 -21.93
CA ASP A 261 -24.06 -1.72 -23.10
C ASP A 261 -23.07 -2.20 -24.16
N LYS A 262 -21.75 -2.00 -23.92
CA LYS A 262 -20.66 -2.46 -24.77
C LYS A 262 -20.64 -1.85 -26.19
N LYS A 263 -21.26 -0.68 -26.39
CA LYS A 263 -21.27 0.00 -27.71
C LYS A 263 -20.20 1.08 -27.83
N TYR A 264 -19.68 1.57 -26.71
CA TYR A 264 -18.75 2.67 -26.67
C TYR A 264 -17.56 2.37 -25.76
N MET A 265 -16.49 3.15 -25.96
CA MET A 265 -15.33 3.20 -25.08
C MET A 265 -15.08 4.63 -24.64
N LEU A 266 -14.83 4.84 -23.38
CA LEU A 266 -14.27 6.08 -22.82
C LEU A 266 -12.76 5.94 -22.83
N VAL A 267 -12.09 6.73 -23.66
CA VAL A 267 -10.64 6.61 -23.93
C VAL A 267 -9.93 7.86 -23.49
N ARG A 268 -8.92 7.70 -22.64
CA ARG A 268 -7.93 8.74 -22.32
C ARG A 268 -6.66 8.47 -23.09
N THR A 269 -6.15 9.48 -23.82
CA THR A 269 -4.84 9.43 -24.48
C THR A 269 -3.96 10.57 -24.01
N LEU A 270 -2.68 10.27 -23.72
CA LEU A 270 -1.70 11.30 -23.38
C LEU A 270 -1.17 11.98 -24.61
N LYS A 271 -0.85 13.27 -24.50
CA LYS A 271 -0.32 14.08 -25.59
C LYS A 271 0.90 14.90 -25.16
N LYS A 272 1.66 15.38 -26.14
CA LYS A 272 2.74 16.36 -25.93
C LYS A 272 2.19 17.76 -25.66
N PRO A 273 3.00 18.64 -25.01
CA PRO A 273 4.34 18.38 -24.49
C PRO A 273 4.30 17.52 -23.21
N PHE A 274 5.27 16.60 -23.03
CA PHE A 274 5.41 15.84 -21.80
C PHE A 274 6.06 16.71 -20.71
N SER A 275 5.71 16.43 -19.47
CA SER A 275 6.23 17.18 -18.33
C SER A 275 7.56 16.62 -17.81
N TYR A 276 8.45 17.54 -17.41
CA TYR A 276 9.70 17.22 -16.71
C TYR A 276 9.57 17.30 -15.18
N VAL A 277 8.40 17.73 -14.67
CA VAL A 277 8.20 18.01 -13.23
C VAL A 277 7.06 17.21 -12.58
N VAL A 278 6.25 16.53 -13.39
CA VAL A 278 5.21 15.60 -12.89
C VAL A 278 5.30 14.26 -13.60
N PRO A 279 4.88 13.16 -12.94
CA PRO A 279 4.80 11.85 -13.57
C PRO A 279 3.71 11.78 -14.65
N ALA A 280 3.72 10.73 -15.46
CA ALA A 280 2.86 10.54 -16.62
C ALA A 280 1.35 10.66 -16.34
N GLN A 281 0.90 10.37 -15.11
CA GLN A 281 -0.50 10.56 -14.71
C GLN A 281 -0.95 12.03 -14.82
N GLY A 282 0.00 12.96 -14.64
CA GLY A 282 -0.21 14.40 -14.73
C GLY A 282 0.03 15.00 -16.12
N PHE A 283 0.34 14.21 -17.15
CA PHE A 283 0.56 14.71 -18.50
C PHE A 283 -0.73 15.20 -19.15
N PRO A 284 -0.63 16.16 -20.10
CA PRO A 284 -1.76 16.59 -20.91
C PRO A 284 -2.45 15.40 -21.58
N SER A 285 -3.78 15.42 -21.68
CA SER A 285 -4.52 14.27 -22.21
C SER A 285 -5.85 14.67 -22.83
N HIS A 286 -6.29 13.90 -23.84
CA HIS A 286 -7.62 13.96 -24.37
C HIS A 286 -8.51 12.89 -23.73
N ILE A 287 -9.75 13.25 -23.45
CA ILE A 287 -10.82 12.33 -23.05
C ILE A 287 -11.85 12.28 -24.17
N VAL A 288 -12.03 11.11 -24.76
CA VAL A 288 -12.87 10.91 -25.94
C VAL A 288 -13.75 9.69 -25.77
N ILE A 289 -15.02 9.81 -26.13
CA ILE A 289 -15.89 8.65 -26.36
C ILE A 289 -15.68 8.18 -27.79
N THR A 290 -15.38 6.89 -27.97
CA THR A 290 -15.28 6.26 -29.28
C THR A 290 -16.31 5.14 -29.42
N ASP A 291 -16.64 4.75 -30.65
CA ASP A 291 -17.29 3.48 -30.91
C ASP A 291 -16.30 2.31 -30.69
N MET A 292 -16.77 1.08 -30.81
CA MET A 292 -15.96 -0.13 -30.61
C MET A 292 -14.95 -0.39 -31.75
N ASN A 293 -14.95 0.42 -32.83
CA ASN A 293 -13.95 0.41 -33.89
C ASN A 293 -12.88 1.50 -33.69
N GLY A 294 -13.01 2.30 -32.62
CA GLY A 294 -12.08 3.39 -32.29
C GLY A 294 -12.35 4.70 -33.02
N LYS A 295 -13.49 4.82 -33.72
CA LYS A 295 -13.93 6.10 -34.33
C LYS A 295 -14.43 7.02 -33.23
N ALA A 296 -13.92 8.26 -33.19
CA ALA A 296 -14.36 9.26 -32.23
C ALA A 296 -15.84 9.60 -32.41
N VAL A 297 -16.59 9.57 -31.35
CA VAL A 297 -18.03 9.95 -31.27
C VAL A 297 -18.16 11.32 -30.63
N LYS A 298 -17.50 11.53 -29.48
CA LYS A 298 -17.54 12.80 -28.73
C LYS A 298 -16.22 13.04 -28.02
N GLN A 299 -15.65 14.20 -28.19
CA GLN A 299 -14.58 14.69 -27.32
C GLN A 299 -15.20 15.33 -26.08
N LEU A 300 -14.85 14.83 -24.91
CA LEU A 300 -15.37 15.32 -23.63
C LEU A 300 -14.47 16.38 -23.01
N ALA A 301 -13.15 16.19 -23.08
CA ALA A 301 -12.21 17.12 -22.49
C ALA A 301 -10.84 17.11 -23.18
N ASP A 302 -10.18 18.27 -23.10
CA ASP A 302 -8.77 18.44 -23.39
C ASP A 302 -8.09 18.93 -22.09
N LEU A 303 -7.43 18.00 -21.40
CA LEU A 303 -6.88 18.25 -20.07
C LEU A 303 -5.44 18.78 -20.19
N PRO A 304 -5.12 19.92 -19.55
CA PRO A 304 -3.76 20.43 -19.50
C PRO A 304 -2.85 19.59 -18.59
N SER A 305 -1.55 19.89 -18.61
CA SER A 305 -0.61 19.35 -17.62
C SER A 305 -1.03 19.67 -16.19
N ALA A 306 -0.80 18.72 -15.28
CA ALA A 306 -1.00 18.92 -13.85
C ALA A 306 0.18 19.67 -13.16
N GLU A 307 1.12 20.21 -13.91
CA GLU A 307 2.26 20.99 -13.37
C GLU A 307 1.81 22.13 -12.47
N THR A 308 0.75 22.78 -12.85
CA THR A 308 0.19 23.94 -12.13
C THR A 308 -1.00 23.62 -11.25
N ALA A 309 -1.20 22.34 -10.92
CA ALA A 309 -2.28 21.99 -10.00
C ALA A 309 -1.97 22.50 -8.59
N PRO A 310 -2.98 23.00 -7.86
CA PRO A 310 -2.78 23.52 -6.51
C PRO A 310 -2.32 22.40 -5.56
N GLY A 311 -1.48 22.76 -4.59
CA GLY A 311 -1.08 21.87 -3.50
C GLY A 311 -2.02 21.95 -2.30
N GLY A 312 -1.78 21.10 -1.32
CA GLY A 312 -2.57 20.99 -0.09
C GLY A 312 -3.70 19.97 -0.21
N ASN A 313 -4.19 19.54 0.95
CA ASN A 313 -5.29 18.59 1.04
C ASN A 313 -6.57 19.17 0.44
N ASP A 314 -7.30 18.36 -0.30
CA ASP A 314 -8.61 18.68 -0.89
C ASP A 314 -8.62 19.78 -1.96
N ASN A 315 -7.48 20.36 -2.33
CA ASN A 315 -7.39 21.23 -3.49
C ASN A 315 -7.30 20.40 -4.78
N VAL A 316 -7.93 20.87 -5.85
CA VAL A 316 -7.98 20.19 -7.14
C VAL A 316 -7.72 21.16 -8.29
N GLN A 317 -7.28 20.65 -9.43
CA GLN A 317 -7.14 21.44 -10.64
C GLN A 317 -8.53 21.87 -11.15
N LEU A 318 -8.64 23.09 -11.70
CA LEU A 318 -9.89 23.60 -12.28
C LEU A 318 -10.11 22.99 -13.67
N VAL A 319 -10.37 21.69 -13.69
CA VAL A 319 -10.66 20.89 -14.90
C VAL A 319 -11.69 19.82 -14.56
N PRO A 320 -12.40 19.28 -15.57
CA PRO A 320 -13.24 18.10 -15.36
C PRO A 320 -12.37 16.89 -14.94
N ARG A 321 -12.89 16.12 -14.00
CA ARG A 321 -12.19 14.95 -13.42
C ARG A 321 -13.15 13.80 -13.09
N GLY A 322 -12.61 12.60 -12.88
CA GLY A 322 -13.41 11.44 -12.47
C GLY A 322 -14.38 11.00 -13.56
N PHE A 323 -13.92 11.00 -14.81
CA PHE A 323 -14.72 10.48 -15.93
C PHE A 323 -14.93 8.98 -15.77
N ASP A 324 -16.19 8.54 -15.77
CA ASP A 324 -16.57 7.13 -15.70
C ASP A 324 -17.95 6.91 -16.31
N TRP A 325 -18.31 5.64 -16.55
CA TRP A 325 -19.66 5.25 -16.92
C TRP A 325 -20.55 5.11 -15.68
N ARG A 326 -21.83 5.39 -15.85
CA ARG A 326 -22.84 5.00 -14.85
C ARG A 326 -23.06 3.50 -14.95
N ASP A 327 -22.96 2.80 -13.83
CA ASP A 327 -23.16 1.34 -13.79
C ASP A 327 -24.62 0.94 -13.98
N ASP A 328 -25.56 1.82 -13.60
CA ASP A 328 -27.01 1.57 -13.66
C ASP A 328 -27.65 1.92 -15.03
N GLU A 329 -26.88 2.47 -15.98
CA GLU A 329 -27.36 2.86 -17.31
C GLU A 329 -26.53 2.27 -18.44
N ALA A 330 -27.14 2.17 -19.62
CA ALA A 330 -26.54 1.54 -20.81
C ALA A 330 -25.24 2.22 -21.28
N ALA A 331 -25.29 3.55 -21.45
CA ALA A 331 -24.16 4.34 -21.94
C ALA A 331 -24.33 5.82 -21.56
N THR A 332 -24.11 6.11 -20.29
CA THR A 332 -24.11 7.47 -19.76
C THR A 332 -22.79 7.72 -19.06
N VAL A 333 -22.01 8.68 -19.57
CA VAL A 333 -20.75 9.09 -18.94
C VAL A 333 -21.02 10.14 -17.88
N ILE A 334 -20.26 10.11 -16.77
CA ILE A 334 -20.26 11.15 -15.74
C ILE A 334 -18.86 11.75 -15.57
N TRP A 335 -18.82 12.96 -15.01
CA TRP A 335 -17.59 13.62 -14.54
C TRP A 335 -17.92 14.69 -13.52
N CYS A 336 -16.91 15.14 -12.79
CA CYS A 336 -17.02 16.12 -11.73
C CYS A 336 -16.27 17.41 -12.11
N MET A 337 -16.87 18.58 -11.78
CA MET A 337 -16.26 19.92 -11.94
C MET A 337 -16.15 20.61 -10.58
N PRO A 338 -15.01 21.26 -10.25
CA PRO A 338 -14.93 22.09 -9.06
C PRO A 338 -15.64 23.42 -9.27
N LEU A 339 -16.45 23.82 -8.28
CA LEU A 339 -17.20 25.10 -8.28
C LEU A 339 -16.48 26.21 -7.51
N ASP A 340 -15.46 25.85 -6.75
CA ASP A 340 -14.66 26.73 -5.89
C ASP A 340 -13.32 27.16 -6.51
N SER A 341 -13.21 27.11 -7.83
CA SER A 341 -11.97 27.35 -8.58
C SER A 341 -10.83 26.37 -8.22
N GLY A 342 -11.16 25.23 -7.60
CA GLY A 342 -10.21 24.19 -7.16
C GLY A 342 -9.65 24.40 -5.76
N PHE A 343 -10.07 25.44 -5.02
CA PHE A 343 -9.55 25.75 -3.69
C PHE A 343 -10.61 25.50 -2.61
N ILE A 344 -10.41 24.47 -1.82
CA ILE A 344 -11.38 24.02 -0.79
C ILE A 344 -11.69 25.07 0.29
N LYS A 345 -10.75 26.00 0.54
CA LYS A 345 -10.93 27.09 1.52
C LYS A 345 -11.80 28.25 1.02
N LYS A 346 -12.18 28.23 -0.26
CA LYS A 346 -13.07 29.25 -0.83
C LYS A 346 -14.46 29.08 -0.23
N ASN A 347 -15.06 30.19 0.25
CA ASN A 347 -16.41 30.16 0.81
C ASN A 347 -17.43 30.09 -0.32
N VAL A 348 -18.01 28.91 -0.54
CA VAL A 348 -19.06 28.61 -1.53
C VAL A 348 -20.05 27.62 -0.93
N ASP A 349 -21.29 27.61 -1.42
CA ASP A 349 -22.32 26.66 -0.96
C ASP A 349 -22.00 25.20 -1.32
N TYR A 350 -21.38 25.01 -2.50
CA TYR A 350 -21.00 23.71 -3.04
C TYR A 350 -19.59 23.78 -3.63
N HIS A 351 -18.80 22.77 -3.36
CA HIS A 351 -17.42 22.68 -3.85
C HIS A 351 -17.30 21.95 -5.17
N ASP A 352 -18.18 21.00 -5.44
CA ASP A 352 -18.16 20.21 -6.67
C ASP A 352 -19.57 20.05 -7.25
N ALA A 353 -19.65 19.89 -8.58
CA ALA A 353 -20.85 19.46 -9.29
C ALA A 353 -20.52 18.24 -10.17
N VAL A 354 -21.44 17.28 -10.22
CA VAL A 354 -21.33 16.10 -11.06
C VAL A 354 -22.28 16.21 -12.23
N TYR A 355 -21.74 16.00 -13.42
CA TYR A 355 -22.47 16.09 -14.70
C TYR A 355 -22.55 14.71 -15.34
N SER A 356 -23.56 14.54 -16.19
CA SER A 356 -23.74 13.35 -17.02
C SER A 356 -24.02 13.70 -18.47
N LEU A 357 -23.70 12.77 -19.37
CA LEU A 357 -24.03 12.85 -20.78
C LEU A 357 -24.37 11.45 -21.30
N ALA A 358 -25.63 11.26 -21.70
CA ALA A 358 -26.12 9.98 -22.22
C ALA A 358 -25.92 9.86 -23.75
N ALA A 359 -25.76 8.63 -24.22
CA ALA A 359 -25.79 8.34 -25.65
C ALA A 359 -27.07 8.85 -26.32
N PRO A 360 -26.98 9.37 -27.56
CA PRO A 360 -25.83 9.40 -28.47
C PRO A 360 -24.86 10.59 -28.30
N PHE A 361 -24.83 11.25 -27.14
CA PHE A 361 -23.90 12.31 -26.69
C PHE A 361 -24.05 13.64 -27.45
N ASN A 362 -25.22 13.88 -28.02
CA ASN A 362 -25.52 15.10 -28.81
C ASN A 362 -26.16 16.22 -27.95
N ASN A 363 -26.66 15.87 -26.76
CA ASN A 363 -27.28 16.83 -25.84
C ASN A 363 -26.23 17.62 -25.07
N GLU A 364 -26.69 18.69 -24.39
CA GLU A 364 -25.88 19.36 -23.39
C GLU A 364 -25.76 18.46 -22.13
N PRO A 365 -24.64 18.53 -21.44
CA PRO A 365 -24.46 17.80 -20.17
C PRO A 365 -25.52 18.18 -19.14
N LEU A 366 -26.08 17.19 -18.48
CA LEU A 366 -27.01 17.35 -17.37
C LEU A 366 -26.27 17.40 -16.04
N GLU A 367 -26.48 18.45 -15.24
CA GLU A 367 -26.04 18.49 -13.86
C GLU A 367 -26.89 17.53 -13.03
N LEU A 368 -26.27 16.51 -12.43
CA LEU A 368 -26.98 15.51 -11.61
C LEU A 368 -27.14 15.98 -10.18
N PHE A 369 -26.05 16.37 -9.55
CA PHE A 369 -26.04 16.84 -8.16
C PHE A 369 -24.80 17.67 -7.85
N LYS A 370 -24.83 18.39 -6.72
CA LYS A 370 -23.70 19.11 -6.14
C LYS A 370 -23.31 18.54 -4.79
N THR A 371 -22.04 18.69 -4.42
CA THR A 371 -21.54 18.28 -3.11
C THR A 371 -20.98 19.45 -2.31
N LYS A 372 -21.22 19.45 -1.00
CA LYS A 372 -20.73 20.48 -0.06
C LYS A 372 -19.27 20.28 0.33
N MET A 373 -18.74 19.10 0.10
CA MET A 373 -17.34 18.73 0.25
C MET A 373 -16.81 18.22 -1.11
N ARG A 374 -15.58 17.78 -1.17
CA ARG A 374 -15.06 17.14 -2.39
C ARG A 374 -15.82 15.86 -2.70
N TYR A 375 -16.32 15.75 -3.93
CA TYR A 375 -16.87 14.52 -4.46
C TYR A 375 -15.81 13.41 -4.45
N ARG A 376 -16.18 12.25 -3.89
CA ARG A 376 -15.30 11.08 -3.71
C ARG A 376 -15.73 9.86 -4.51
N GLY A 377 -16.92 9.89 -5.09
CA GLY A 377 -17.46 8.81 -5.90
C GLY A 377 -18.95 8.57 -5.67
N VAL A 378 -19.52 7.75 -6.50
CA VAL A 378 -20.92 7.31 -6.43
C VAL A 378 -20.98 5.79 -6.61
N THR A 379 -21.83 5.14 -5.83
CA THR A 379 -22.20 3.73 -6.03
C THR A 379 -23.64 3.70 -6.49
N TRP A 380 -23.84 3.26 -7.71
CA TRP A 380 -25.17 3.21 -8.34
C TRP A 380 -25.97 2.01 -7.82
N GLY A 381 -27.27 2.17 -7.72
CA GLY A 381 -28.21 1.10 -7.40
C GLY A 381 -29.20 0.88 -8.52
N ASN A 382 -30.14 1.81 -8.66
CA ASN A 382 -31.15 1.78 -9.71
C ASN A 382 -31.65 3.20 -10.01
N THR A 383 -32.74 3.33 -10.74
CA THR A 383 -33.36 4.61 -11.10
C THR A 383 -33.81 5.46 -9.90
N THR A 384 -33.86 4.93 -8.68
CA THR A 384 -34.31 5.63 -7.47
C THR A 384 -33.25 5.72 -6.36
N LEU A 385 -32.11 5.05 -6.53
CA LEU A 385 -31.06 5.00 -5.52
C LEU A 385 -29.65 5.05 -6.14
N ALA A 386 -28.86 6.00 -5.68
CA ALA A 386 -27.41 5.96 -5.69
C ALA A 386 -26.87 6.47 -4.35
N LEU A 387 -25.70 6.03 -3.95
CA LEU A 387 -24.99 6.53 -2.77
C LEU A 387 -23.82 7.41 -3.22
N VAL A 388 -23.94 8.71 -2.93
CA VAL A 388 -22.91 9.72 -3.26
C VAL A 388 -22.04 9.95 -2.05
N ASN A 389 -20.72 9.74 -2.23
CA ASN A 389 -19.73 9.99 -1.19
C ASN A 389 -19.03 11.32 -1.44
N GLU A 390 -18.92 12.12 -0.41
CA GLU A 390 -18.16 13.37 -0.34
C GLU A 390 -17.32 13.42 0.94
N GLY A 391 -16.25 14.19 0.96
CA GLY A 391 -15.42 14.28 2.16
C GLY A 391 -14.28 15.27 2.05
N LEU A 392 -13.69 15.57 3.21
CA LEU A 392 -12.51 16.43 3.36
C LEU A 392 -11.42 15.68 4.13
N GLN A 393 -10.32 15.39 3.44
CA GLN A 393 -9.18 14.70 4.04
C GLN A 393 -8.55 15.55 5.16
N GLY A 394 -8.40 16.85 4.94
CA GLY A 394 -7.82 17.75 5.94
C GLY A 394 -8.65 17.88 7.22
N LYS A 395 -9.97 17.65 7.13
CA LYS A 395 -10.90 17.62 8.29
C LYS A 395 -11.19 16.21 8.78
N GLN A 396 -10.66 15.20 8.11
CA GLN A 396 -10.94 13.78 8.40
C GLN A 396 -12.45 13.46 8.41
N THR A 397 -13.24 14.09 7.54
CA THR A 397 -14.70 13.95 7.50
C THR A 397 -15.13 13.30 6.20
N THR A 398 -16.11 12.39 6.28
CA THR A 398 -16.79 11.80 5.13
C THR A 398 -18.30 11.82 5.34
N GLN A 399 -19.04 12.04 4.26
CA GLN A 399 -20.50 12.02 4.23
C GLN A 399 -20.97 11.16 3.07
N THR A 400 -22.01 10.35 3.32
CA THR A 400 -22.72 9.59 2.30
C THR A 400 -24.13 10.14 2.17
N ASN A 401 -24.49 10.50 0.96
CA ASN A 401 -25.82 10.99 0.61
C ASN A 401 -26.56 9.94 -0.22
N ARG A 402 -27.86 9.79 0.02
CA ARG A 402 -28.79 9.16 -0.92
C ARG A 402 -29.06 10.15 -2.04
N TYR A 403 -28.93 9.69 -3.26
CA TYR A 403 -29.32 10.41 -4.45
C TYR A 403 -30.40 9.62 -5.17
N ASN A 404 -31.48 10.26 -5.56
CA ASN A 404 -32.53 9.66 -6.40
C ASN A 404 -32.33 10.11 -7.85
N PRO A 405 -31.86 9.23 -8.74
CA PRO A 405 -31.59 9.61 -10.14
C PRO A 405 -32.82 10.08 -10.91
N SER A 406 -34.04 9.59 -10.55
CA SER A 406 -35.27 9.96 -11.26
C SER A 406 -35.80 11.34 -10.88
N THR A 407 -35.59 11.79 -9.64
CA THR A 407 -36.10 13.09 -9.16
C THR A 407 -35.02 14.14 -9.01
N GLY A 408 -33.74 13.73 -8.98
CA GLY A 408 -32.60 14.60 -8.69
C GLY A 408 -32.43 14.97 -7.21
N GLU A 409 -33.27 14.43 -6.33
CA GLU A 409 -33.23 14.72 -4.90
C GLU A 409 -32.01 14.08 -4.23
N THR A 410 -31.39 14.86 -3.34
CA THR A 410 -30.23 14.40 -2.55
C THR A 410 -30.54 14.57 -1.05
N GLU A 411 -30.36 13.51 -0.28
CA GLU A 411 -30.59 13.47 1.16
C GLU A 411 -29.36 12.92 1.89
N LYS A 412 -28.92 13.58 2.96
CA LYS A 412 -27.84 13.08 3.83
C LYS A 412 -28.30 11.83 4.57
N LEU A 413 -27.59 10.70 4.35
CA LEU A 413 -27.79 9.47 5.11
C LEU A 413 -26.91 9.44 6.36
N MET A 414 -25.61 9.67 6.20
CA MET A 414 -24.66 9.60 7.30
C MET A 414 -23.48 10.54 7.08
N GLU A 415 -22.92 10.99 8.20
CA GLU A 415 -21.68 11.75 8.24
C GLU A 415 -20.86 11.25 9.42
N ARG A 416 -19.56 11.07 9.25
CA ARG A 416 -18.68 10.62 10.31
C ARG A 416 -17.26 11.16 10.15
N ASN A 417 -16.49 11.12 11.22
CA ASN A 417 -15.05 11.26 11.13
C ASN A 417 -14.44 9.99 10.49
N THR A 418 -13.54 10.14 9.54
CA THR A 418 -12.86 9.00 8.89
C THR A 418 -11.97 8.21 9.86
N THR A 419 -11.52 8.83 10.94
CA THR A 419 -10.71 8.21 12.00
C THR A 419 -11.56 7.55 13.09
N ASP A 420 -12.88 7.80 13.14
CA ASP A 420 -13.81 7.06 13.99
C ASP A 420 -14.05 5.67 13.39
N ALA A 421 -13.31 4.69 13.89
CA ALA A 421 -13.39 3.31 13.41
C ALA A 421 -14.69 2.62 13.86
N TYR A 422 -15.25 3.02 15.02
CA TYR A 422 -16.44 2.37 15.58
C TYR A 422 -17.73 2.76 14.83
N SER A 423 -17.78 3.96 14.26
CA SER A 423 -18.92 4.42 13.46
C SER A 423 -18.90 3.96 12.00
N ASN A 424 -17.87 3.21 11.59
CA ASN A 424 -17.76 2.75 10.21
C ASN A 424 -18.87 1.73 9.89
N PRO A 425 -19.79 2.02 8.95
CA PRO A 425 -20.89 1.11 8.62
C PRO A 425 -20.45 -0.05 7.70
N GLY A 426 -19.23 0.00 7.14
CA GLY A 426 -18.77 -0.89 6.09
C GLY A 426 -19.14 -0.39 4.68
N PHE A 427 -19.30 -1.34 3.76
CA PHE A 427 -19.56 -1.07 2.35
C PHE A 427 -20.88 -1.70 1.91
N PRO A 428 -21.64 -1.08 0.99
CA PRO A 428 -22.83 -1.70 0.45
C PRO A 428 -22.47 -2.99 -0.27
N VAL A 429 -23.29 -4.02 -0.07
CA VAL A 429 -23.22 -5.26 -0.84
C VAL A 429 -23.79 -4.97 -2.22
N THR A 430 -23.09 -5.42 -3.25
CA THR A 430 -23.49 -5.22 -4.64
C THR A 430 -23.97 -6.50 -5.30
N GLU A 431 -24.63 -6.37 -6.43
CA GLU A 431 -25.02 -7.44 -7.32
C GLU A 431 -24.88 -6.99 -8.77
N LYS A 432 -24.75 -7.95 -9.69
CA LYS A 432 -24.68 -7.63 -11.11
C LYS A 432 -26.04 -7.32 -11.71
N ASN A 433 -26.13 -6.18 -12.39
CA ASN A 433 -27.31 -5.82 -13.16
C ASN A 433 -27.33 -6.50 -14.55
N GLN A 434 -28.29 -6.12 -15.40
CA GLN A 434 -28.48 -6.66 -16.75
C GLN A 434 -27.29 -6.44 -17.71
N TRP A 435 -26.41 -5.48 -17.41
CA TRP A 435 -25.19 -5.20 -18.18
C TRP A 435 -23.94 -5.85 -17.57
N GLY A 436 -24.11 -6.57 -16.43
CA GLY A 436 -23.00 -7.17 -15.70
C GLY A 436 -22.19 -6.19 -14.87
N GLN A 437 -22.73 -4.98 -14.60
CA GLN A 437 -22.12 -3.98 -13.73
C GLN A 437 -22.57 -4.19 -12.29
N GLU A 438 -21.67 -3.88 -11.35
CA GLU A 438 -21.93 -3.96 -9.93
C GLU A 438 -22.79 -2.78 -9.46
N VAL A 439 -24.01 -3.06 -9.02
CA VAL A 439 -24.93 -2.07 -8.46
C VAL A 439 -25.33 -2.44 -7.04
N ILE A 440 -25.77 -1.46 -6.26
CA ILE A 440 -26.20 -1.68 -4.88
C ILE A 440 -27.35 -2.69 -4.85
N ARG A 441 -27.18 -3.73 -4.04
CA ARG A 441 -28.22 -4.70 -3.81
C ARG A 441 -29.28 -4.15 -2.86
N LEU A 442 -30.53 -4.05 -3.33
CA LEU A 442 -31.67 -3.63 -2.55
C LEU A 442 -32.38 -4.85 -1.96
N ILE A 443 -32.88 -4.72 -0.74
CA ILE A 443 -33.70 -5.71 -0.05
C ILE A 443 -34.98 -5.02 0.53
N ASP A 444 -35.91 -5.80 1.07
CA ASP A 444 -37.15 -5.33 1.68
C ASP A 444 -37.91 -4.32 0.78
N ASN A 445 -38.17 -4.75 -0.48
CA ASN A 445 -38.84 -3.93 -1.50
C ASN A 445 -38.15 -2.56 -1.75
N GLY A 446 -36.82 -2.52 -1.66
CA GLY A 446 -36.03 -1.34 -1.96
C GLY A 446 -35.88 -0.34 -0.79
N SER A 447 -36.42 -0.64 0.39
CA SER A 447 -36.31 0.22 1.57
C SER A 447 -34.97 0.05 2.31
N LYS A 448 -34.26 -1.05 2.10
CA LYS A 448 -33.01 -1.36 2.80
C LYS A 448 -31.90 -1.83 1.85
N ILE A 449 -30.66 -1.70 2.32
CA ILE A 449 -29.45 -2.23 1.69
C ILE A 449 -28.69 -3.12 2.68
N LEU A 450 -27.87 -4.02 2.17
CA LEU A 450 -26.93 -4.78 3.00
C LEU A 450 -25.59 -4.05 3.08
N MET A 451 -25.02 -4.01 4.27
CA MET A 451 -23.71 -3.43 4.56
C MET A 451 -22.77 -4.51 5.10
N ASN A 452 -21.65 -4.73 4.42
CA ASN A 452 -20.60 -5.64 4.85
C ASN A 452 -19.44 -4.86 5.44
N ASN A 453 -19.13 -5.11 6.71
CA ASN A 453 -17.96 -4.51 7.37
C ASN A 453 -16.94 -5.60 7.72
N PRO A 454 -15.87 -5.74 6.92
CA PRO A 454 -14.85 -6.77 7.15
C PRO A 454 -13.89 -6.45 8.31
N THR A 455 -14.02 -5.28 8.93
CA THR A 455 -13.24 -4.87 10.11
C THR A 455 -14.09 -4.93 11.38
N GLY A 456 -15.19 -4.18 11.40
CA GLY A 456 -16.13 -4.14 12.53
C GLY A 456 -15.49 -3.71 13.84
N SER A 457 -14.66 -2.64 13.80
CA SER A 457 -13.93 -2.17 14.99
C SER A 457 -14.85 -1.88 16.17
N SER A 458 -14.43 -2.28 17.36
CA SER A 458 -15.22 -2.16 18.59
C SER A 458 -14.29 -2.04 19.83
N PRO A 459 -14.80 -1.68 21.01
CA PRO A 459 -14.00 -1.67 22.24
C PRO A 459 -13.37 -3.03 22.61
N LYS A 460 -13.86 -4.13 22.03
CA LYS A 460 -13.32 -5.49 22.20
C LYS A 460 -12.32 -5.88 21.10
N GLY A 461 -11.99 -4.96 20.18
CA GLY A 461 -11.23 -5.23 18.98
C GLY A 461 -12.14 -5.38 17.75
N ASP A 462 -11.54 -5.77 16.63
CA ASP A 462 -12.27 -5.93 15.37
C ASP A 462 -13.16 -7.18 15.41
N LEU A 463 -14.46 -6.98 15.23
CA LEU A 463 -15.52 -7.99 15.12
C LEU A 463 -16.32 -7.74 13.84
N PRO A 464 -15.86 -8.21 12.67
CA PRO A 464 -16.53 -8.02 11.40
C PRO A 464 -18.02 -8.36 11.42
N PHE A 465 -18.83 -7.68 10.60
CA PHE A 465 -20.27 -7.89 10.59
C PHE A 465 -20.90 -7.70 9.21
N LEU A 466 -22.08 -8.31 9.04
CA LEU A 466 -23.05 -8.02 8.00
C LEU A 466 -24.28 -7.40 8.65
N ALA A 467 -24.75 -6.27 8.12
CA ALA A 467 -25.92 -5.56 8.62
C ALA A 467 -26.91 -5.23 7.50
N SER A 468 -28.17 -5.04 7.84
CA SER A 468 -29.12 -4.29 7.00
C SER A 468 -29.11 -2.83 7.42
N PHE A 469 -29.14 -1.94 6.45
CA PHE A 469 -29.27 -0.48 6.67
C PHE A 469 -30.58 0.00 6.05
N ASP A 470 -31.44 0.57 6.87
CA ASP A 470 -32.75 1.12 6.46
C ASP A 470 -32.52 2.56 5.93
N LEU A 471 -32.88 2.77 4.65
CA LEU A 471 -32.67 4.04 3.93
C LEU A 471 -33.62 5.16 4.39
N ILE A 472 -34.70 4.79 5.10
CA ILE A 472 -35.72 5.76 5.60
C ILE A 472 -35.39 6.16 7.03
N THR A 473 -35.25 5.17 7.91
CA THR A 473 -34.98 5.40 9.34
C THR A 473 -33.51 5.69 9.65
N LYS A 474 -32.61 5.42 8.67
CA LYS A 474 -31.14 5.55 8.77
C LYS A 474 -30.54 4.70 9.90
N LYS A 475 -31.16 3.57 10.22
CA LYS A 475 -30.70 2.65 11.26
C LYS A 475 -30.11 1.40 10.66
N SER A 476 -29.11 0.85 11.36
CA SER A 476 -28.50 -0.44 11.02
C SER A 476 -28.90 -1.52 11.99
N ASP A 477 -29.30 -2.69 11.46
CA ASP A 477 -29.55 -3.89 12.24
C ASP A 477 -28.51 -4.97 11.88
N ILE A 478 -27.77 -5.44 12.88
CA ILE A 478 -26.75 -6.48 12.67
C ILE A 478 -27.42 -7.82 12.38
N ILE A 479 -27.19 -8.35 11.20
CA ILE A 479 -27.67 -9.69 10.76
C ILE A 479 -26.72 -10.77 11.26
N TRP A 480 -25.41 -10.51 11.18
CA TRP A 480 -24.36 -11.43 11.61
C TRP A 480 -23.13 -10.65 12.06
N ARG A 481 -22.42 -11.20 13.05
CA ARG A 481 -21.16 -10.65 13.55
C ARG A 481 -20.19 -11.78 13.90
N SER A 482 -18.91 -11.56 13.65
CA SER A 482 -17.83 -12.44 14.13
C SER A 482 -17.95 -12.69 15.63
N LYS A 483 -17.75 -13.93 16.04
CA LYS A 483 -17.73 -14.28 17.47
C LYS A 483 -16.43 -13.84 18.13
N GLU A 484 -16.48 -13.49 19.41
CA GLU A 484 -15.29 -13.32 20.23
C GLU A 484 -14.47 -14.62 20.22
N GLY A 485 -13.15 -14.53 20.29
CA GLY A 485 -12.24 -15.68 20.18
C GLY A 485 -11.90 -16.07 18.74
N SER A 486 -12.40 -15.35 17.74
CA SER A 486 -12.01 -15.53 16.34
C SER A 486 -12.13 -14.22 15.56
N PHE A 487 -11.42 -14.13 14.44
CA PHE A 487 -11.62 -13.08 13.45
C PHE A 487 -12.23 -13.71 12.19
N GLU A 488 -13.48 -13.40 11.94
CA GLU A 488 -14.22 -13.96 10.80
C GLU A 488 -14.93 -12.84 10.05
N TYR A 489 -14.83 -12.80 8.71
CA TYR A 489 -15.54 -11.81 7.89
C TYR A 489 -16.19 -12.44 6.68
N VAL A 490 -17.25 -11.80 6.19
CA VAL A 490 -17.98 -12.21 4.98
C VAL A 490 -17.17 -11.88 3.75
N VAL A 491 -16.79 -12.90 2.98
CA VAL A 491 -16.12 -12.78 1.69
C VAL A 491 -17.14 -12.56 0.59
N LYS A 492 -18.25 -13.32 0.65
CA LYS A 492 -19.31 -13.25 -0.36
C LYS A 492 -20.65 -13.65 0.23
N LEU A 493 -21.68 -12.93 -0.15
CA LEU A 493 -23.07 -13.36 0.03
C LEU A 493 -23.44 -14.32 -1.12
N MET A 494 -23.57 -15.59 -0.79
CA MET A 494 -23.80 -16.66 -1.75
C MET A 494 -25.27 -16.75 -2.17
N ASP A 495 -26.18 -16.55 -1.23
CA ASP A 495 -27.63 -16.55 -1.41
C ASP A 495 -28.24 -15.62 -0.35
N ALA A 496 -28.86 -14.53 -0.81
CA ALA A 496 -29.44 -13.57 0.12
C ALA A 496 -30.72 -14.07 0.78
N ASP A 497 -31.52 -14.83 0.05
CA ASP A 497 -32.82 -15.33 0.56
C ASP A 497 -32.59 -16.37 1.66
N LYS A 498 -31.56 -17.18 1.52
CA LYS A 498 -31.15 -18.17 2.52
C LYS A 498 -30.15 -17.62 3.54
N LEU A 499 -29.65 -16.39 3.35
CA LEU A 499 -28.53 -15.82 4.10
C LEU A 499 -27.35 -16.83 4.16
N GLU A 500 -27.00 -17.37 2.99
CA GLU A 500 -25.85 -18.25 2.86
C GLU A 500 -24.61 -17.40 2.58
N LEU A 501 -23.60 -17.53 3.40
CA LEU A 501 -22.37 -16.74 3.37
C LEU A 501 -21.17 -17.64 3.10
N LEU A 502 -20.24 -17.15 2.30
CA LEU A 502 -18.86 -17.61 2.32
C LEU A 502 -18.07 -16.66 3.23
N THR A 503 -17.51 -17.21 4.29
CA THR A 503 -16.70 -16.45 5.24
C THR A 503 -15.24 -16.90 5.21
N ARG A 504 -14.34 -16.03 5.68
CA ARG A 504 -12.93 -16.36 5.96
C ARG A 504 -12.71 -16.17 7.46
N LYS A 505 -12.32 -17.25 8.11
CA LYS A 505 -12.15 -17.32 9.56
C LYS A 505 -10.72 -17.68 9.92
N GLU A 506 -10.22 -17.06 10.96
CA GLU A 506 -8.90 -17.29 11.55
C GLU A 506 -8.94 -17.08 13.07
N THR A 507 -7.97 -17.64 13.76
CA THR A 507 -7.66 -17.33 15.16
C THR A 507 -6.17 -17.01 15.29
N GLU A 508 -5.69 -16.65 16.46
CA GLU A 508 -4.25 -16.45 16.69
C GLU A 508 -3.41 -17.72 16.41
N LYS A 509 -4.05 -18.91 16.41
CA LYS A 509 -3.43 -20.22 16.21
C LYS A 509 -3.84 -20.93 14.93
N GLU A 510 -5.00 -20.58 14.38
CA GLU A 510 -5.53 -21.22 13.18
C GLU A 510 -5.36 -20.30 11.98
N VAL A 511 -4.72 -20.81 10.93
CA VAL A 511 -4.57 -20.08 9.69
C VAL A 511 -5.91 -19.73 9.07
N PRO A 512 -5.97 -18.62 8.30
CA PRO A 512 -7.18 -18.24 7.62
C PRO A 512 -7.71 -19.32 6.67
N ASN A 513 -8.90 -19.82 6.94
CA ASN A 513 -9.61 -20.77 6.09
C ASN A 513 -11.03 -20.29 5.74
N TYR A 514 -11.62 -20.87 4.69
CA TYR A 514 -12.92 -20.47 4.15
C TYR A 514 -14.01 -21.45 4.57
N PHE A 515 -15.18 -20.89 4.92
CA PHE A 515 -16.32 -21.64 5.43
C PHE A 515 -17.61 -21.22 4.72
N LEU A 516 -18.48 -22.18 4.42
CA LEU A 516 -19.88 -21.94 4.08
C LEU A 516 -20.72 -21.96 5.35
N LYS A 517 -21.55 -20.94 5.48
CA LYS A 517 -22.40 -20.70 6.64
C LYS A 517 -23.83 -20.40 6.18
N ASN A 518 -24.84 -21.04 6.76
CA ASN A 518 -26.24 -20.73 6.49
C ASN A 518 -26.90 -20.21 7.76
N LEU A 519 -27.21 -18.91 7.78
CA LEU A 519 -27.73 -18.24 8.97
C LEU A 519 -29.19 -18.56 9.25
N LYS A 520 -30.02 -18.82 8.22
CA LYS A 520 -31.43 -19.15 8.40
C LYS A 520 -31.63 -20.59 8.89
N LEU A 521 -30.94 -21.54 8.31
CA LEU A 521 -31.06 -22.96 8.67
C LEU A 521 -30.26 -23.33 9.92
N LYS A 522 -29.37 -22.42 10.39
CA LYS A 522 -28.51 -22.67 11.59
C LYS A 522 -27.72 -23.97 11.51
N LEU A 523 -27.32 -24.36 10.31
CA LEU A 523 -26.49 -25.54 10.07
C LEU A 523 -25.06 -25.32 10.60
N ALA A 524 -24.35 -26.41 10.87
CA ALA A 524 -22.94 -26.35 11.19
C ALA A 524 -22.15 -25.73 10.02
N ASP A 525 -21.17 -24.90 10.33
CA ASP A 525 -20.30 -24.29 9.35
C ASP A 525 -19.53 -25.38 8.60
N ARG A 526 -19.51 -25.31 7.27
CA ARG A 526 -18.78 -26.26 6.43
C ARG A 526 -17.47 -25.65 5.98
N GLN A 527 -16.36 -26.23 6.42
CA GLN A 527 -15.03 -25.81 5.98
C GLN A 527 -14.82 -26.16 4.51
N ILE A 528 -14.30 -25.21 3.73
CA ILE A 528 -14.08 -25.34 2.28
C ILE A 528 -12.59 -25.52 1.97
N THR A 529 -11.71 -24.82 2.70
CA THR A 529 -10.25 -24.91 2.54
C THR A 529 -9.62 -25.48 3.80
N ASP A 530 -8.43 -26.09 3.63
CA ASP A 530 -7.62 -26.61 4.73
C ASP A 530 -6.16 -26.18 4.50
N PHE A 531 -5.90 -24.88 4.66
CA PHE A 531 -4.57 -24.34 4.51
C PHE A 531 -3.73 -24.63 5.75
N THR A 532 -2.46 -24.95 5.53
CA THR A 532 -1.51 -25.28 6.60
C THR A 532 -0.79 -24.03 7.12
N ASP A 533 -0.36 -24.08 8.38
CA ASP A 533 0.42 -23.01 8.99
C ASP A 533 1.80 -22.89 8.32
N PRO A 534 2.13 -21.74 7.75
CA PRO A 534 3.43 -21.49 7.16
C PRO A 534 4.53 -21.19 8.20
N TYR A 535 4.20 -20.97 9.47
CA TYR A 535 5.12 -20.49 10.50
C TYR A 535 5.15 -21.37 11.75
N PRO A 536 5.54 -22.65 11.67
CA PRO A 536 5.62 -23.54 12.85
C PRO A 536 6.61 -23.03 13.91
N GLN A 537 7.52 -22.12 13.55
CA GLN A 537 8.42 -21.44 14.50
C GLN A 537 7.68 -20.54 15.50
N LEU A 538 6.45 -20.10 15.15
CA LEU A 538 5.59 -19.30 16.03
C LEU A 538 4.63 -20.15 16.88
N ASP A 539 4.67 -21.46 16.77
CA ASP A 539 3.87 -22.35 17.63
C ASP A 539 4.08 -22.07 19.10
N ASN A 540 2.97 -21.80 19.81
CA ASN A 540 2.97 -21.45 21.23
C ASN A 540 3.74 -20.15 21.61
N VAL A 541 4.00 -19.27 20.64
CA VAL A 541 4.29 -17.86 20.91
C VAL A 541 3.01 -17.23 21.46
N SER A 542 3.10 -16.56 22.62
CA SER A 542 1.95 -15.84 23.15
C SER A 542 1.73 -14.57 22.37
N LYS A 543 0.49 -14.33 21.95
CA LYS A 543 0.05 -13.08 21.35
C LYS A 543 -1.12 -12.53 22.14
N GLN A 544 -1.08 -11.27 22.50
CA GLN A 544 -2.15 -10.58 23.19
C GLN A 544 -2.20 -9.11 22.82
N LYS A 545 -3.39 -8.54 22.69
CA LYS A 545 -3.57 -7.10 22.56
C LYS A 545 -3.60 -6.48 23.95
N ILE A 546 -2.53 -5.75 24.29
CA ILE A 546 -2.46 -5.03 25.55
C ILE A 546 -3.07 -3.64 25.42
N LYS A 547 -3.71 -3.18 26.50
CA LYS A 547 -4.27 -1.84 26.63
C LYS A 547 -3.54 -1.10 27.75
N TYR A 548 -3.17 0.14 27.48
CA TYR A 548 -2.45 0.97 28.46
C TYR A 548 -2.81 2.44 28.24
N LYS A 549 -2.39 3.28 29.16
CA LYS A 549 -2.81 4.68 29.16
C LYS A 549 -1.60 5.60 29.10
N ARG A 550 -1.66 6.58 28.24
CA ARG A 550 -0.71 7.69 28.14
C ARG A 550 -0.89 8.64 29.34
N ALA A 551 0.14 9.40 29.71
CA ALA A 551 0.12 10.28 30.88
C ALA A 551 -1.00 11.34 30.85
N ASP A 552 -1.41 11.80 29.67
CA ASP A 552 -2.52 12.73 29.47
C ASP A 552 -3.90 12.05 29.37
N GLY A 553 -3.97 10.75 29.60
CA GLY A 553 -5.22 9.98 29.67
C GLY A 553 -5.65 9.33 28.36
N VAL A 554 -4.95 9.50 27.23
CA VAL A 554 -5.27 8.82 25.98
C VAL A 554 -5.03 7.33 26.10
N ASP A 555 -6.05 6.52 25.76
CA ASP A 555 -5.91 5.07 25.74
C ASP A 555 -5.08 4.61 24.53
N LEU A 556 -4.20 3.66 24.73
CA LEU A 556 -3.29 3.11 23.72
C LEU A 556 -3.41 1.59 23.67
N THR A 557 -3.10 1.01 22.54
CA THR A 557 -2.99 -0.44 22.38
C THR A 557 -1.71 -0.85 21.66
N GLY A 558 -1.39 -2.14 21.75
CA GLY A 558 -0.30 -2.76 21.01
C GLY A 558 -0.44 -4.28 21.02
N ASP A 559 0.13 -4.93 20.03
CA ASP A 559 0.16 -6.38 19.93
C ASP A 559 1.44 -6.90 20.58
N LEU A 560 1.34 -7.46 21.78
CA LEU A 560 2.48 -8.01 22.52
C LEU A 560 2.67 -9.48 22.14
N TYR A 561 3.89 -9.79 21.69
CA TYR A 561 4.35 -11.15 21.44
C TYR A 561 5.41 -11.54 22.45
N LEU A 562 5.25 -12.71 23.09
CA LEU A 562 6.19 -13.27 24.04
C LEU A 562 6.70 -14.63 23.56
N PRO A 563 7.98 -14.96 23.81
CA PRO A 563 8.59 -16.21 23.37
C PRO A 563 7.83 -17.45 23.85
N LYS A 564 7.94 -18.53 23.08
CA LYS A 564 7.36 -19.82 23.40
C LYS A 564 7.73 -20.26 24.84
N GLY A 565 6.70 -20.57 25.64
CA GLY A 565 6.87 -21.08 26.99
C GLY A 565 7.44 -20.10 28.01
N TYR A 566 7.53 -18.80 27.64
CA TYR A 566 7.96 -17.77 28.57
C TYR A 566 7.03 -17.63 29.78
N ASN A 567 7.66 -17.50 30.97
CA ASN A 567 6.98 -17.23 32.23
C ASN A 567 7.76 -16.16 33.01
N ALA A 568 7.14 -15.00 33.24
CA ALA A 568 7.80 -13.85 33.87
C ALA A 568 8.40 -14.16 35.24
N ASN A 569 7.73 -14.99 36.04
CA ASN A 569 8.18 -15.35 37.37
C ASN A 569 9.41 -16.29 37.37
N ARG A 570 9.57 -17.10 36.34
CA ARG A 570 10.70 -18.04 36.20
C ARG A 570 11.86 -17.40 35.42
N ASP A 571 11.58 -16.71 34.34
CA ASP A 571 12.56 -16.33 33.33
C ASP A 571 13.01 -14.87 33.48
N GLY A 572 12.32 -14.11 34.35
CA GLY A 572 12.56 -12.68 34.55
C GLY A 572 12.15 -11.82 33.34
N LYS A 573 12.52 -10.53 33.37
CA LYS A 573 12.18 -9.57 32.33
C LYS A 573 13.02 -9.77 31.05
N LEU A 574 12.37 -9.69 29.91
CA LEU A 574 12.97 -9.85 28.58
C LEU A 574 13.49 -8.52 28.02
N PRO A 575 14.50 -8.56 27.12
CA PRO A 575 14.77 -7.44 26.25
C PRO A 575 13.56 -7.16 25.34
N VAL A 576 13.29 -5.89 25.10
CA VAL A 576 12.08 -5.43 24.39
C VAL A 576 12.43 -4.86 23.02
N PHE A 577 11.60 -5.18 22.03
CA PHE A 577 11.61 -4.49 20.74
C PHE A 577 10.24 -3.90 20.45
N ILE A 578 10.14 -2.57 20.41
CA ILE A 578 8.92 -1.82 20.07
C ILE A 578 8.97 -1.47 18.59
N TRP A 579 7.93 -1.86 17.86
CA TRP A 579 7.76 -1.52 16.44
C TRP A 579 6.48 -0.73 16.24
N ALA A 580 6.63 0.51 15.71
CA ALA A 580 5.54 1.45 15.69
C ALA A 580 5.55 2.37 14.46
N TYR A 581 4.40 3.02 14.23
CA TYR A 581 4.17 3.99 13.19
C TYR A 581 3.20 5.07 13.71
N PRO A 582 3.58 6.35 13.77
CA PRO A 582 2.69 7.42 14.24
C PRO A 582 1.52 7.66 13.30
N ALA A 583 0.42 8.13 13.87
CA ALA A 583 -0.76 8.56 13.10
C ALA A 583 -1.36 9.83 13.74
N GLU A 584 -1.77 10.78 12.90
CA GLU A 584 -2.36 12.05 13.33
C GLU A 584 -3.88 11.95 13.42
N PHE A 585 -4.44 12.47 14.53
CA PHE A 585 -5.87 12.48 14.81
C PHE A 585 -6.35 13.88 15.18
N ASN A 586 -7.48 14.31 14.62
CA ASN A 586 -8.17 15.52 15.06
C ASN A 586 -8.98 15.29 16.34
N SER A 587 -9.22 14.05 16.73
CA SER A 587 -10.03 13.63 17.88
C SER A 587 -9.26 12.68 18.79
N ALA A 588 -9.13 13.03 20.07
CA ALA A 588 -8.54 12.15 21.09
C ALA A 588 -9.40 10.89 21.32
N ALA A 589 -10.72 11.01 21.22
CA ALA A 589 -11.64 9.89 21.36
C ALA A 589 -11.45 8.86 20.24
N ASP A 590 -11.21 9.33 19.00
CA ASP A 590 -10.95 8.44 17.86
C ASP A 590 -9.56 7.79 17.98
N ALA A 591 -8.58 8.54 18.46
CA ALA A 591 -7.22 8.04 18.70
C ALA A 591 -7.19 6.93 19.75
N ALA A 592 -8.07 7.02 20.77
CA ALA A 592 -8.18 6.05 21.86
C ALA A 592 -8.97 4.77 21.51
N GLN A 593 -9.50 4.67 20.29
CA GLN A 593 -10.27 3.51 19.86
C GLN A 593 -9.38 2.29 19.61
N VAL A 594 -9.84 1.13 20.08
CA VAL A 594 -9.17 -0.14 19.82
C VAL A 594 -9.28 -0.52 18.35
N ARG A 595 -8.15 -0.84 17.73
CA ARG A 595 -8.05 -1.28 16.32
C ARG A 595 -7.35 -2.60 16.23
N GLY A 596 -7.76 -3.41 15.25
CA GLY A 596 -7.24 -4.76 15.05
C GLY A 596 -7.85 -5.76 16.02
N SER A 597 -7.50 -7.03 15.87
CA SER A 597 -7.94 -8.14 16.70
C SER A 597 -6.74 -9.00 17.09
N GLU A 598 -6.66 -9.41 18.36
CA GLU A 598 -5.68 -10.38 18.82
C GLU A 598 -5.90 -11.76 18.19
N HIS A 599 -7.15 -12.03 17.76
CA HIS A 599 -7.54 -13.31 17.14
C HIS A 599 -7.20 -13.41 15.65
N ARG A 600 -6.51 -12.43 15.08
CA ARG A 600 -5.98 -12.57 13.72
C ARG A 600 -4.73 -13.43 13.71
N PHE A 601 -4.62 -14.33 12.74
CA PHE A 601 -3.42 -15.09 12.50
C PHE A 601 -2.24 -14.15 12.18
N THR A 602 -1.04 -14.48 12.65
CA THR A 602 0.15 -13.66 12.43
C THR A 602 0.72 -13.95 11.06
N LEU A 603 0.46 -13.05 10.09
CA LEU A 603 1.06 -13.10 8.76
C LEU A 603 2.34 -12.27 8.74
N LEU A 604 3.45 -12.89 8.32
CA LEU A 604 4.77 -12.27 8.26
C LEU A 604 5.09 -11.77 6.86
N ASN A 605 5.86 -10.69 6.81
CA ASN A 605 6.45 -10.14 5.58
C ASN A 605 7.81 -9.52 5.89
N TRP A 606 8.51 -9.00 4.89
CA TRP A 606 9.83 -8.38 5.04
C TRP A 606 9.87 -7.27 6.11
N GLY A 607 8.74 -6.66 6.40
CA GLY A 607 8.60 -5.54 7.35
C GLY A 607 8.40 -5.95 8.79
N SER A 608 8.06 -7.21 9.07
CA SER A 608 7.62 -7.68 10.38
C SER A 608 8.72 -7.63 11.44
N ALA A 609 8.39 -7.11 12.62
CA ALA A 609 9.26 -7.15 13.79
C ALA A 609 9.09 -8.45 14.61
N VAL A 610 8.00 -9.18 14.38
CA VAL A 610 7.63 -10.38 15.13
C VAL A 610 8.68 -11.50 15.03
N TYR A 611 9.51 -11.50 13.97
CA TYR A 611 10.63 -12.44 13.82
C TYR A 611 11.48 -12.55 15.09
N TYR A 612 11.70 -11.45 15.79
CA TYR A 612 12.62 -11.37 16.93
C TYR A 612 12.06 -12.01 18.21
N VAL A 613 10.76 -12.35 18.26
CA VAL A 613 10.20 -13.14 19.36
C VAL A 613 10.87 -14.51 19.45
N THR A 614 11.24 -15.11 18.32
CA THR A 614 11.97 -16.39 18.26
C THR A 614 13.41 -16.30 18.75
N GLN A 615 13.90 -15.07 18.95
CA GLN A 615 15.25 -14.76 19.44
C GLN A 615 15.25 -14.33 20.91
N GLY A 616 14.12 -14.51 21.60
CA GLY A 616 13.99 -14.23 23.03
C GLY A 616 13.70 -12.77 23.40
N TYR A 617 13.11 -12.01 22.47
CA TYR A 617 12.62 -10.66 22.74
C TYR A 617 11.12 -10.66 23.05
N ALA A 618 10.71 -9.82 24.01
CA ALA A 618 9.33 -9.35 24.01
C ALA A 618 9.16 -8.35 22.87
N VAL A 619 8.24 -8.61 21.95
CA VAL A 619 8.00 -7.73 20.80
C VAL A 619 6.65 -7.04 20.96
N LEU A 620 6.66 -5.71 21.12
CA LEU A 620 5.46 -4.90 21.06
C LEU A 620 5.31 -4.38 19.62
N ASN A 621 4.52 -5.09 18.84
CA ASN A 621 4.24 -4.78 17.45
C ASN A 621 2.99 -3.91 17.33
N ASN A 622 2.92 -3.05 16.31
CA ASN A 622 1.81 -2.09 16.14
C ASN A 622 1.53 -1.27 17.41
N ALA A 623 2.59 -0.93 18.17
CA ALA A 623 2.44 -0.02 19.31
C ALA A 623 1.86 1.31 18.82
N GLU A 624 0.70 1.67 19.33
CA GLU A 624 0.04 2.90 18.90
C GLU A 624 0.83 4.13 19.37
N MET A 625 1.04 5.05 18.42
CA MET A 625 1.75 6.32 18.62
C MET A 625 0.89 7.48 18.11
N PRO A 626 -0.31 7.69 18.66
CA PRO A 626 -1.20 8.74 18.18
C PRO A 626 -0.65 10.13 18.51
N ILE A 627 -0.79 11.02 17.54
CA ILE A 627 -0.55 12.45 17.65
C ILE A 627 -1.90 13.13 17.49
N VAL A 628 -2.36 13.80 18.55
CA VAL A 628 -3.74 14.27 18.68
C VAL A 628 -3.78 15.78 18.76
N SER A 629 -4.77 16.42 18.13
CA SER A 629 -5.08 17.84 18.41
C SER A 629 -5.44 18.03 19.88
N THR A 630 -4.68 18.88 20.57
CA THR A 630 -4.89 19.17 22.00
C THR A 630 -5.92 20.29 22.24
N SER A 631 -6.24 21.07 21.20
CA SER A 631 -7.33 22.06 21.19
C SER A 631 -7.85 22.27 19.77
N LYS A 632 -8.93 23.05 19.61
CA LYS A 632 -9.48 23.39 18.28
C LYS A 632 -8.56 24.27 17.45
N GLU A 633 -7.67 25.01 18.09
CA GLU A 633 -6.71 25.93 17.47
C GLU A 633 -5.41 25.24 17.05
N LYS A 634 -5.09 24.10 17.70
CA LYS A 634 -3.87 23.35 17.46
C LYS A 634 -4.11 22.20 16.47
N LYS A 635 -3.15 22.02 15.56
CA LYS A 635 -3.08 20.82 14.74
C LYS A 635 -2.34 19.71 15.50
N PRO A 636 -2.55 18.44 15.15
CA PRO A 636 -1.89 17.31 15.82
C PRO A 636 -0.37 17.48 15.97
N ASN A 637 0.29 17.95 14.91
CA ASN A 637 1.75 18.04 14.88
C ASN A 637 2.34 19.19 15.73
N ASP A 638 1.54 20.14 16.20
CA ASP A 638 2.05 21.25 17.00
C ASP A 638 2.70 20.80 18.33
N ASP A 639 2.27 19.65 18.86
CA ASP A 639 2.80 19.02 20.06
C ASP A 639 3.43 17.64 19.76
N PHE A 640 3.95 17.42 18.52
CA PHE A 640 4.41 16.11 18.02
C PHE A 640 5.44 15.45 18.94
N ILE A 641 6.55 16.12 19.27
CA ILE A 641 7.65 15.55 20.04
C ILE A 641 7.21 15.17 21.47
N GLN A 642 6.43 16.04 22.10
CA GLN A 642 5.92 15.79 23.45
C GLN A 642 5.01 14.57 23.47
N GLN A 643 4.06 14.49 22.56
CA GLN A 643 3.11 13.37 22.48
C GLN A 643 3.80 12.07 22.10
N LEU A 644 4.76 12.13 21.18
CA LEU A 644 5.56 10.98 20.80
C LEU A 644 6.34 10.41 21.99
N THR A 645 6.93 11.28 22.79
CA THR A 645 7.64 10.89 24.03
C THR A 645 6.71 10.22 25.03
N MET A 646 5.54 10.82 25.32
CA MET A 646 4.55 10.24 26.21
C MET A 646 4.03 8.86 25.73
N ASN A 647 3.86 8.68 24.40
CA ASN A 647 3.47 7.38 23.85
C ASN A 647 4.54 6.31 24.13
N ALA A 648 5.81 6.65 23.90
CA ALA A 648 6.93 5.73 24.12
C ALA A 648 7.12 5.38 25.61
N GLU A 649 7.02 6.37 26.49
CA GLU A 649 7.07 6.15 27.96
C GLU A 649 5.95 5.24 28.43
N ALA A 650 4.72 5.43 27.97
CA ALA A 650 3.57 4.60 28.30
C ALA A 650 3.77 3.14 27.84
N ALA A 651 4.29 2.94 26.62
CA ALA A 651 4.58 1.61 26.08
C ALA A 651 5.65 0.86 26.90
N ILE A 652 6.71 1.56 27.30
CA ILE A 652 7.76 0.97 28.15
C ILE A 652 7.21 0.69 29.55
N HIS A 653 6.46 1.63 30.11
CA HIS A 653 5.91 1.50 31.48
C HIS A 653 4.98 0.30 31.61
N VAL A 654 4.10 0.07 30.66
CA VAL A 654 3.17 -1.09 30.71
C VAL A 654 3.92 -2.39 30.68
N LEU A 655 4.94 -2.56 29.81
CA LEU A 655 5.71 -3.78 29.72
C LEU A 655 6.53 -4.06 30.98
N ASP A 656 7.08 -3.00 31.60
CA ASP A 656 7.82 -3.05 32.85
C ASP A 656 6.89 -3.43 34.03
N SER A 657 5.71 -2.82 34.13
CA SER A 657 4.71 -3.08 35.17
C SER A 657 4.09 -4.49 35.08
N MET A 658 3.94 -5.02 33.84
CA MET A 658 3.54 -6.42 33.62
C MET A 658 4.63 -7.42 34.04
N GLY A 659 5.85 -6.95 34.34
CA GLY A 659 6.97 -7.82 34.69
C GLY A 659 7.58 -8.55 33.47
N VAL A 660 7.17 -8.23 32.25
CA VAL A 660 7.64 -8.95 31.06
C VAL A 660 8.77 -8.24 30.33
N GLY A 661 8.83 -6.92 30.34
CA GLY A 661 9.83 -6.13 29.66
C GLY A 661 10.84 -5.48 30.63
N ASP A 662 12.12 -5.56 30.29
CA ASP A 662 13.16 -4.82 31.03
C ASP A 662 13.29 -3.41 30.45
N ARG A 663 12.88 -2.42 31.22
CA ARG A 663 12.94 -1.00 30.83
C ARG A 663 14.36 -0.51 30.49
N ASN A 664 15.39 -1.21 30.92
CA ASN A 664 16.79 -0.89 30.64
C ASN A 664 17.32 -1.57 29.37
N ARG A 665 16.52 -2.45 28.74
CA ARG A 665 16.88 -3.19 27.53
C ARG A 665 15.80 -3.06 26.46
N VAL A 666 15.47 -1.82 26.08
CA VAL A 666 14.43 -1.52 25.09
C VAL A 666 15.03 -0.96 23.79
N ALA A 667 14.64 -1.53 22.66
CA ALA A 667 14.85 -0.98 21.33
C ALA A 667 13.55 -0.44 20.76
N VAL A 668 13.66 0.55 19.86
CA VAL A 668 12.55 1.07 19.07
C VAL A 668 12.89 1.02 17.59
N GLY A 669 11.89 0.76 16.76
CA GLY A 669 12.08 0.78 15.32
C GLY A 669 10.80 1.08 14.56
N GLY A 670 11.01 1.38 13.26
CA GLY A 670 9.91 1.63 12.34
C GLY A 670 10.40 1.81 10.91
N HIS A 671 9.45 1.81 9.99
CA HIS A 671 9.68 2.05 8.58
C HIS A 671 9.03 3.37 8.17
N SER A 672 9.63 4.11 7.21
CA SER A 672 9.06 5.34 6.67
C SER A 672 8.81 6.40 7.76
N TYR A 673 7.56 6.77 8.04
CA TYR A 673 7.22 7.66 9.15
C TYR A 673 7.56 7.07 10.53
N GLY A 674 7.58 5.73 10.65
CA GLY A 674 8.08 5.03 11.84
C GLY A 674 9.60 5.16 12.02
N ALA A 675 10.38 5.25 10.94
CA ALA A 675 11.82 5.54 11.00
C ALA A 675 12.09 6.99 11.43
N PHE A 676 11.29 7.91 10.94
CA PHE A 676 11.28 9.31 11.38
C PHE A 676 10.96 9.42 12.88
N MET A 677 9.93 8.70 13.35
CA MET A 677 9.60 8.54 14.76
C MET A 677 10.81 8.04 15.57
N THR A 678 11.42 6.95 15.11
CA THR A 678 12.57 6.33 15.79
C THR A 678 13.70 7.33 15.99
N ALA A 679 14.09 8.07 14.93
CA ALA A 679 15.15 9.05 15.02
C ALA A 679 14.79 10.21 15.98
N ASN A 680 13.53 10.67 15.98
CA ASN A 680 13.05 11.70 16.92
C ASN A 680 13.11 11.22 18.37
N LEU A 681 12.65 9.99 18.64
CA LEU A 681 12.72 9.42 19.98
C LEU A 681 14.15 9.33 20.50
N LEU A 682 15.12 8.95 19.65
CA LEU A 682 16.54 8.91 20.05
C LEU A 682 17.17 10.30 20.19
N ALA A 683 16.69 11.30 19.45
CA ALA A 683 17.16 12.67 19.55
C ALA A 683 16.67 13.38 20.82
N HIS A 684 15.44 13.07 21.25
CA HIS A 684 14.77 13.83 22.32
C HIS A 684 14.64 13.07 23.63
N THR A 685 14.96 11.76 23.66
CA THR A 685 14.82 10.93 24.87
C THR A 685 16.07 10.06 25.14
N LYS A 686 16.11 9.46 26.33
CA LYS A 686 17.10 8.43 26.72
C LYS A 686 16.43 7.08 27.03
N LEU A 687 15.24 6.88 26.53
CA LEU A 687 14.39 5.71 26.84
C LEU A 687 14.92 4.39 26.23
N PHE A 688 15.73 4.48 25.18
CA PHE A 688 16.10 3.33 24.36
C PHE A 688 17.59 3.02 24.39
N LYS A 689 17.94 1.76 24.20
CA LYS A 689 19.32 1.27 24.06
C LYS A 689 19.75 1.15 22.61
N ALA A 690 18.80 1.03 21.68
CA ALA A 690 19.07 1.02 20.23
C ALA A 690 17.86 1.48 19.42
N GLY A 691 18.13 2.00 18.22
CA GLY A 691 17.12 2.30 17.23
C GLY A 691 17.34 1.57 15.91
N ILE A 692 16.25 1.22 15.22
CA ILE A 692 16.24 0.67 13.87
C ILE A 692 15.30 1.50 13.00
N ALA A 693 15.85 2.26 12.05
CA ALA A 693 15.12 3.22 11.23
C ALA A 693 15.25 2.87 9.74
N ARG A 694 14.13 2.45 9.11
CA ARG A 694 14.11 2.03 7.70
C ARG A 694 13.43 3.04 6.80
N SER A 695 14.12 3.52 5.74
CA SER A 695 13.61 4.44 4.69
C SER A 695 12.91 5.68 5.26
N GLY A 696 13.54 6.38 6.21
CA GLY A 696 12.96 7.53 6.88
C GLY A 696 13.22 8.88 6.18
N ALA A 697 12.42 9.88 6.53
CA ALA A 697 12.60 11.28 6.15
C ALA A 697 13.02 12.10 7.36
N TYR A 698 14.31 12.32 7.56
CA TYR A 698 14.86 12.90 8.79
C TYR A 698 15.00 14.43 8.78
N ASN A 699 14.94 15.04 7.60
CA ASN A 699 14.94 16.49 7.42
C ASN A 699 13.70 16.93 6.68
N ARG A 700 12.76 17.59 7.37
CA ARG A 700 11.49 18.03 6.82
C ARG A 700 11.59 19.24 5.90
N SER A 701 12.72 19.96 5.91
CA SER A 701 12.95 21.01 4.89
C SER A 701 13.00 20.45 3.47
N LEU A 702 13.26 19.14 3.30
CA LEU A 702 13.19 18.44 2.02
C LEU A 702 11.76 18.01 1.61
N THR A 703 10.76 18.24 2.47
CA THR A 703 9.34 18.06 2.16
C THR A 703 8.55 19.35 2.40
N PRO A 704 8.90 20.46 1.72
CA PRO A 704 8.51 21.82 2.13
C PRO A 704 7.04 22.15 1.89
N PHE A 705 6.32 21.30 1.16
CA PHE A 705 4.90 21.53 0.82
C PHE A 705 3.95 20.54 1.54
N GLY A 706 4.35 20.08 2.73
CA GLY A 706 3.54 19.19 3.55
C GLY A 706 4.07 17.76 3.60
N PHE A 707 3.60 17.01 4.60
CA PHE A 707 3.91 15.59 4.81
C PHE A 707 2.84 14.96 5.70
N GLN A 708 2.49 13.72 5.47
CA GLN A 708 1.38 13.05 6.16
C GLN A 708 0.10 13.92 6.13
N ASN A 709 -0.50 14.22 7.27
CA ASN A 709 -1.65 15.13 7.37
C ASN A 709 -1.25 16.60 7.60
N GLU A 710 0.05 16.93 7.65
CA GLU A 710 0.51 18.33 7.72
C GLU A 710 0.38 19.00 6.36
N ASP A 711 -0.49 20.00 6.27
CA ASP A 711 -0.78 20.75 5.04
C ASP A 711 -0.16 22.16 5.01
N ARG A 712 0.41 22.61 6.14
CA ARG A 712 1.19 23.87 6.18
C ARG A 712 2.50 23.66 5.45
N THR A 713 2.87 24.63 4.65
CA THR A 713 4.19 24.62 4.01
C THR A 713 5.30 24.95 5.01
N TYR A 714 6.53 24.59 4.65
CA TYR A 714 7.73 24.91 5.43
C TYR A 714 7.78 26.39 5.85
N TRP A 715 7.47 27.31 4.93
CA TRP A 715 7.48 28.75 5.18
C TRP A 715 6.33 29.25 6.06
N GLN A 716 5.24 28.52 6.10
CA GLN A 716 4.08 28.82 6.98
C GLN A 716 4.28 28.30 8.41
N ALA A 717 5.13 27.28 8.59
CA ALA A 717 5.34 26.62 9.89
C ALA A 717 6.82 26.25 10.12
N LEU A 718 7.72 27.22 9.87
CA LEU A 718 9.19 27.03 9.90
C LEU A 718 9.67 26.33 11.18
N GLN A 719 9.19 26.80 12.34
CA GLN A 719 9.58 26.24 13.63
C GLN A 719 9.13 24.79 13.78
N LEU A 720 7.90 24.47 13.40
CA LEU A 720 7.38 23.10 13.42
C LEU A 720 8.26 22.14 12.58
N TYR A 721 8.56 22.54 11.34
CA TYR A 721 9.41 21.75 10.47
C TYR A 721 10.83 21.56 11.02
N SER A 722 11.35 22.57 11.70
CA SER A 722 12.64 22.50 12.39
C SER A 722 12.60 21.55 13.57
N ASP A 723 11.61 21.70 14.45
CA ASP A 723 11.48 20.91 15.67
C ASP A 723 11.21 19.43 15.37
N MET A 724 10.40 19.16 14.36
CA MET A 724 10.11 17.79 13.93
C MET A 724 11.28 17.12 13.18
N SER A 725 12.29 17.87 12.73
CA SER A 725 13.40 17.29 11.96
C SER A 725 14.48 16.71 12.89
N PRO A 726 14.59 15.40 13.09
CA PRO A 726 15.62 14.82 13.95
C PRO A 726 17.03 15.06 13.43
N PHE A 727 17.20 15.43 12.17
CA PHE A 727 18.46 15.87 11.59
C PHE A 727 19.05 17.08 12.34
N ASN A 728 18.20 18.02 12.76
CA ASN A 728 18.62 19.21 13.50
C ASN A 728 19.13 18.91 14.93
N TYR A 729 18.88 17.69 15.40
CA TYR A 729 19.26 17.20 16.72
C TYR A 729 20.22 15.99 16.64
N ALA A 730 20.89 15.81 15.50
CA ALA A 730 21.81 14.69 15.30
C ALA A 730 22.98 14.67 16.31
N ASP A 731 23.39 15.84 16.83
CA ASP A 731 24.36 16.00 17.88
C ASP A 731 23.93 15.37 19.22
N LYS A 732 22.63 15.26 19.45
CA LYS A 732 22.03 14.66 20.66
C LYS A 732 21.83 13.15 20.56
N ILE A 733 21.90 12.57 19.37
CA ILE A 733 21.72 11.12 19.17
C ILE A 733 23.01 10.41 19.60
N LYS A 734 23.00 9.90 20.85
CA LYS A 734 24.10 9.09 21.41
C LYS A 734 23.75 7.61 21.48
N THR A 735 22.45 7.30 21.48
CA THR A 735 21.94 5.91 21.40
C THR A 735 22.28 5.33 20.01
N PRO A 736 22.81 4.09 19.94
CA PRO A 736 23.11 3.41 18.69
C PRO A 736 21.89 3.34 17.74
N ILE A 737 22.08 3.76 16.49
CA ILE A 737 21.02 3.71 15.47
C ILE A 737 21.49 2.99 14.20
N LEU A 738 20.67 2.04 13.71
CA LEU A 738 20.80 1.39 12.42
C LEU A 738 19.86 2.08 11.42
N LEU A 739 20.44 2.75 10.44
CA LEU A 739 19.74 3.35 9.32
C LEU A 739 19.74 2.35 8.16
N VAL A 740 18.60 2.01 7.61
CA VAL A 740 18.46 1.16 6.42
C VAL A 740 17.71 1.93 5.34
N HIS A 741 18.14 1.87 4.09
CA HIS A 741 17.46 2.57 3.00
C HIS A 741 17.58 1.82 1.67
N GLY A 742 16.50 1.79 0.90
CA GLY A 742 16.54 1.31 -0.49
C GLY A 742 17.26 2.32 -1.38
N GLU A 743 18.28 1.89 -2.10
CA GLU A 743 19.10 2.76 -2.97
C GLU A 743 18.26 3.49 -4.02
N MET A 744 17.18 2.88 -4.46
CA MET A 744 16.28 3.42 -5.47
C MET A 744 14.91 3.82 -4.89
N ASP A 745 14.88 4.25 -3.64
CA ASP A 745 13.65 4.76 -3.01
C ASP A 745 13.14 5.98 -3.79
N ASN A 746 11.93 5.85 -4.34
CA ASN A 746 11.25 6.89 -5.11
C ASN A 746 9.99 7.42 -4.43
N ASN A 747 9.75 7.03 -3.18
CA ASN A 747 8.67 7.59 -2.39
C ASN A 747 8.95 9.06 -2.06
N THR A 748 7.96 9.90 -2.28
CA THR A 748 8.08 11.34 -2.10
C THR A 748 8.47 11.70 -0.66
N GLY A 749 9.62 12.36 -0.50
CA GLY A 749 10.13 12.82 0.79
C GLY A 749 11.10 11.86 1.49
N THR A 750 11.13 10.57 1.14
CA THR A 750 12.02 9.56 1.76
C THR A 750 13.17 9.15 0.83
N PHE A 751 13.71 10.08 0.05
CA PHE A 751 14.83 9.76 -0.84
C PHE A 751 16.10 9.34 -0.06
N PRO A 752 16.97 8.50 -0.64
CA PRO A 752 18.17 7.97 0.03
C PRO A 752 19.05 9.04 0.68
N ILE A 753 19.10 10.26 0.11
CA ILE A 753 19.82 11.41 0.66
C ILE A 753 19.45 11.72 2.12
N GLN A 754 18.22 11.40 2.55
CA GLN A 754 17.78 11.58 3.93
C GLN A 754 18.62 10.75 4.90
N SER A 755 18.79 9.45 4.61
CA SER A 755 19.61 8.56 5.45
C SER A 755 21.10 8.83 5.33
N GLU A 756 21.60 9.15 4.13
CA GLU A 756 23.02 9.48 3.92
C GLU A 756 23.43 10.71 4.74
N ARG A 757 22.63 11.77 4.71
CA ARG A 757 22.90 12.99 5.49
C ARG A 757 22.75 12.77 6.98
N MET A 758 21.75 11.99 7.41
CA MET A 758 21.55 11.63 8.81
C MET A 758 22.72 10.81 9.36
N PHE A 759 23.20 9.82 8.59
CA PHE A 759 24.40 9.05 8.93
C PHE A 759 25.62 9.95 9.13
N ASN A 760 25.89 10.85 8.16
CA ASN A 760 27.03 11.75 8.23
C ASN A 760 26.94 12.73 9.42
N ALA A 761 25.74 13.23 9.72
CA ALA A 761 25.54 14.13 10.85
C ALA A 761 25.81 13.43 12.19
N ILE A 762 25.21 12.25 12.42
CA ILE A 762 25.42 11.49 13.66
C ILE A 762 26.89 11.08 13.80
N LYS A 763 27.52 10.58 12.74
CA LYS A 763 28.94 10.23 12.70
C LYS A 763 29.82 11.43 13.01
N GLY A 764 29.53 12.59 12.44
CA GLY A 764 30.30 13.83 12.64
C GLY A 764 30.29 14.31 14.10
N HIS A 765 29.23 13.99 14.83
CA HIS A 765 29.08 14.27 16.27
C HIS A 765 29.47 13.09 17.18
N GLY A 766 30.16 12.07 16.65
CA GLY A 766 30.68 10.92 17.40
C GLY A 766 29.59 9.98 17.93
N GLY A 767 28.38 9.99 17.34
CA GLY A 767 27.31 9.04 17.67
C GLY A 767 27.58 7.65 17.04
N THR A 768 27.04 6.61 17.68
CA THR A 768 27.10 5.24 17.13
C THR A 768 26.03 5.05 16.08
N VAL A 769 26.43 4.94 14.83
CA VAL A 769 25.50 4.81 13.69
C VAL A 769 26.03 3.82 12.67
N LYS A 770 25.14 3.00 12.11
CA LYS A 770 25.40 2.17 10.93
C LYS A 770 24.42 2.55 9.84
N TYR A 771 24.87 2.68 8.60
CA TYR A 771 24.03 2.89 7.41
C TYR A 771 24.13 1.70 6.49
N LEU A 772 22.99 1.10 6.18
CA LEU A 772 22.83 -0.01 5.25
C LEU A 772 22.04 0.48 4.03
N SER A 773 22.72 0.64 2.89
CA SER A 773 22.10 0.91 1.60
C SER A 773 21.79 -0.42 0.91
N LEU A 774 20.52 -0.65 0.58
CA LEU A 774 20.07 -1.88 -0.07
C LEU A 774 20.04 -1.68 -1.59
N PRO A 775 20.91 -2.34 -2.35
CA PRO A 775 21.00 -2.13 -3.79
C PRO A 775 19.71 -2.49 -4.49
N TYR A 776 19.32 -1.66 -5.45
CA TYR A 776 18.12 -1.81 -6.29
C TYR A 776 16.78 -1.79 -5.53
N GLU A 777 16.73 -1.58 -4.22
CA GLU A 777 15.47 -1.52 -3.48
C GLU A 777 14.77 -0.19 -3.63
N SER A 778 13.43 -0.24 -3.66
CA SER A 778 12.54 0.92 -3.58
C SER A 778 12.22 1.27 -2.12
N HIS A 779 11.11 1.99 -1.89
CA HIS A 779 10.63 2.29 -0.54
C HIS A 779 10.25 1.03 0.23
N GLY A 780 9.57 0.07 -0.41
CA GLY A 780 9.35 -1.29 0.11
C GLY A 780 10.37 -2.26 -0.48
N TYR A 781 10.91 -3.16 0.34
CA TYR A 781 11.99 -4.05 -0.05
C TYR A 781 11.45 -5.35 -0.66
N GLN A 782 12.07 -5.81 -1.73
CA GLN A 782 11.64 -6.97 -2.50
C GLN A 782 12.73 -8.02 -2.69
N GLY A 783 14.01 -7.61 -2.78
CA GLY A 783 15.12 -8.52 -3.05
C GLY A 783 15.37 -9.46 -1.88
N ARG A 784 15.26 -10.75 -2.14
CA ARG A 784 15.40 -11.81 -1.14
C ARG A 784 16.70 -11.67 -0.32
N GLU A 785 17.83 -11.52 -1.00
CA GLU A 785 19.14 -11.41 -0.36
C GLU A 785 19.27 -10.11 0.45
N ASN A 786 18.73 -9.00 -0.07
CA ASN A 786 18.67 -7.72 0.64
C ASN A 786 17.86 -7.83 1.94
N ILE A 787 16.70 -8.47 1.89
CA ILE A 787 15.81 -8.62 3.05
C ILE A 787 16.47 -9.51 4.10
N LEU A 788 17.03 -10.66 3.69
CA LEU A 788 17.73 -11.57 4.60
C LEU A 788 18.93 -10.88 5.26
N HIS A 789 19.74 -10.15 4.50
CA HIS A 789 20.86 -9.39 5.03
C HIS A 789 20.41 -8.30 6.01
N MET A 790 19.37 -7.55 5.64
CA MET A 790 18.78 -6.54 6.52
C MET A 790 18.30 -7.15 7.86
N LEU A 791 17.61 -8.28 7.83
CA LEU A 791 17.15 -8.96 9.04
C LEU A 791 18.31 -9.44 9.89
N ASN A 792 19.42 -9.91 9.27
CA ASN A 792 20.64 -10.25 9.98
C ASN A 792 21.27 -9.04 10.66
N GLU A 793 21.37 -7.91 9.96
CA GLU A 793 21.94 -6.69 10.51
C GLU A 793 21.12 -6.15 11.68
N GLN A 794 19.79 -6.21 11.58
CA GLN A 794 18.89 -5.86 12.69
C GLN A 794 19.06 -6.81 13.88
N PHE A 795 19.11 -8.12 13.63
CA PHE A 795 19.37 -9.10 14.68
C PHE A 795 20.68 -8.81 15.40
N THR A 796 21.76 -8.65 14.65
CA THR A 796 23.10 -8.38 15.21
C THR A 796 23.11 -7.07 16.00
N TRP A 797 22.39 -6.04 15.53
CA TRP A 797 22.26 -4.75 16.20
C TRP A 797 21.55 -4.88 17.56
N LEU A 798 20.43 -5.59 17.57
CA LEU A 798 19.64 -5.86 18.77
C LEU A 798 20.43 -6.69 19.79
N GLU A 799 21.10 -7.76 19.36
CA GLU A 799 21.94 -8.59 20.23
C GLU A 799 23.07 -7.77 20.89
N LYS A 800 23.72 -6.92 20.09
CA LYS A 800 24.89 -6.14 20.55
C LYS A 800 24.51 -5.04 21.54
N TYR A 801 23.46 -4.29 21.25
CA TYR A 801 23.16 -3.05 21.97
C TYR A 801 21.97 -3.13 22.93
N VAL A 802 21.19 -4.19 22.88
CA VAL A 802 19.99 -4.36 23.72
C VAL A 802 20.13 -5.58 24.61
N LYS A 803 20.21 -6.78 24.04
CA LYS A 803 20.18 -8.03 24.80
C LYS A 803 21.46 -8.25 25.64
N ASN A 804 22.61 -7.91 25.08
CA ASN A 804 23.92 -8.08 25.71
C ASN A 804 24.55 -6.75 26.18
N ALA A 805 23.76 -5.69 26.35
CA ALA A 805 24.25 -4.38 26.76
C ALA A 805 24.98 -4.39 28.11
N GLU A 806 24.44 -5.09 29.11
CA GLU A 806 24.98 -5.19 30.47
C GLU A 806 26.27 -6.02 30.59
N LYS A 807 26.41 -7.08 29.75
CA LYS A 807 27.63 -7.91 29.74
C LYS A 807 28.89 -7.18 29.29
N LYS A 808 28.78 -5.99 28.71
CA LYS A 808 29.94 -5.18 28.31
C LYS A 808 30.38 -4.18 29.35
N GLU A 809 29.48 -3.73 30.23
CA GLU A 809 29.83 -2.83 31.33
C GLU A 809 30.64 -3.54 32.41
N GLU A 810 30.32 -4.79 32.74
CA GLU A 810 31.11 -5.61 33.66
C GLU A 810 32.54 -5.91 33.18
N LYS A 811 32.80 -5.94 31.88
CA LYS A 811 34.16 -6.16 31.33
C LYS A 811 35.04 -4.91 31.26
N LYS A 812 34.51 -3.70 31.54
CA LYS A 812 35.26 -2.46 31.57
C LYS A 812 35.64 -1.99 32.99
N ALA A 813 35.21 -2.73 34.00
CA ALA A 813 35.48 -2.44 35.40
C ALA A 813 36.69 -3.22 35.96
N PHE A 814 37.57 -3.78 35.08
CA PHE A 814 38.85 -4.37 35.50
C PHE A 814 40.01 -3.86 34.67
#